data_2805beb75b1acc30a39c6732f743d290
#
_entry.id   2805beb75b1acc30a39c6732f743d290
#
_cell.length_a   1.000
_cell.length_b   1.000
_cell.length_c   1.000
_cell.angle_alpha   90.00
_cell.angle_beta   90.00
_cell.angle_gamma   90.00
#
_symmetry.space_group_name_H-M   'P 1'
#
loop_
_entity.id
_entity.type
_entity.pdbx_description
1 polymer ?
#
loop_
_entity_poly.entity_id
_entity_poly.type
_entity_poly.pdbx_seq_one_letter_code
_entity_poly.pdbx_strand_id
1 'polypeptide(L)'
;MMANADTVKSPDGTIAVEFRLDDGIPVYNVTYKGRLAVKDSRLGLELKNAENLMDGFVLDGTSTSTFDETWRPVWGEVSQIRNHYNEYVAQLRQPSTDRKMNIRFRVYDDGVGLRYEFPQQKNLVYFTIKEEHTQFAMTGDHTAWWIPGDYDTQEYDYTESRLSEIGAMHDAAVTDNASQTQFSKTGVQTSLQMKTADGLYINIHEAALVDYSCMHLNLDDKAMVFESWLTPDAVGDKGNMQTPCKSPWRTIEVADDARRILASKLTLNLNEPCKLEDTSWIHPVKYMGVWWEMITGKSSWSYTNELPSVKLDSIDYATMKPNGTHGANNANVRRYIDFASEHGFDQLLIEGWNIGWEDWFGHQKDYVFDFVTPYPDFDIKALNDYAHSKGMKLMMHHETSGSTRNYERHMEAAYTLMNKYGYDAVKSGYVGNMLPKGEHHYGQWMNNHYLYAVKEAAKHHIMVNGHEAVRPTGLCRTYPNLVGNESARGTEYQAFGGSKTMHVTVLPFTRLKGGPMDYTPGIFEMDIEKINPNNHSHVNSTIANQLALYCTMYSPIQMAADLPENYEKHMDAFQFIKDVAVDWDDSRYLEAEPGRYVTVARKAKGTGNWFVGCVAGSEEHTSTLSLDFLDKGKKYVATIYADGKDADYKTNPASYTITKGIVTSKTRLTLRAVEGGGYAISIFEVKDDAAVKGLKKIK
;
A
#
# COMPACT_ATOMS: atom_id res chain seq x y z
N MET A 1 -15.13 42.67 12.19
CA MET A 1 -16.23 41.77 12.62
C MET A 1 -15.65 40.38 12.62
N MET A 2 -15.75 39.64 13.72
CA MET A 2 -15.38 38.21 13.66
C MET A 2 -16.33 37.55 12.66
N ALA A 3 -15.79 36.87 11.67
CA ALA A 3 -16.58 36.07 10.73
C ALA A 3 -17.34 35.01 11.51
N ASN A 4 -18.63 34.84 11.23
CA ASN A 4 -19.39 33.71 11.78
C ASN A 4 -18.76 32.44 11.25
N ALA A 5 -18.32 31.58 12.17
CA ALA A 5 -17.78 30.28 11.83
C ALA A 5 -18.90 29.24 11.85
N ASP A 6 -18.96 28.41 10.80
CA ASP A 6 -19.86 27.28 10.74
C ASP A 6 -19.15 26.03 11.29
N THR A 7 -19.85 25.25 12.10
CA THR A 7 -19.29 24.04 12.72
C THR A 7 -20.07 22.81 12.31
N VAL A 8 -19.36 21.79 11.82
CA VAL A 8 -19.89 20.44 11.57
C VAL A 8 -19.17 19.43 12.46
N LYS A 9 -19.92 18.50 13.08
CA LYS A 9 -19.38 17.48 13.97
C LYS A 9 -19.55 16.09 13.39
N SER A 10 -18.70 15.17 13.81
CA SER A 10 -18.90 13.73 13.58
C SER A 10 -20.23 13.25 14.18
N PRO A 11 -20.76 12.10 13.72
CA PRO A 11 -22.00 11.56 14.27
C PRO A 11 -21.96 11.34 15.79
N ASP A 12 -20.81 10.90 16.33
CA ASP A 12 -20.58 10.73 17.78
C ASP A 12 -20.19 12.03 18.50
N GLY A 13 -19.98 13.12 17.77
CA GLY A 13 -19.62 14.43 18.30
C GLY A 13 -18.17 14.60 18.76
N THR A 14 -17.30 13.60 18.54
CA THR A 14 -15.90 13.64 19.00
C THR A 14 -15.00 14.47 18.13
N ILE A 15 -15.25 14.52 16.81
CA ILE A 15 -14.51 15.34 15.85
C ILE A 15 -15.39 16.51 15.41
N ALA A 16 -14.81 17.70 15.33
CA ALA A 16 -15.49 18.85 14.77
C ALA A 16 -14.59 19.60 13.78
N VAL A 17 -15.20 20.07 12.70
CA VAL A 17 -14.61 21.00 11.74
C VAL A 17 -15.30 22.33 11.89
N GLU A 18 -14.52 23.39 12.03
CA GLU A 18 -14.96 24.76 11.97
C GLU A 18 -14.47 25.39 10.67
N PHE A 19 -15.37 25.97 9.90
CA PHE A 19 -15.08 26.66 8.65
C PHE A 19 -15.50 28.13 8.72
N ARG A 20 -14.67 29.04 8.17
CA ARG A 20 -14.97 30.45 8.07
C ARG A 20 -14.27 31.12 6.87
N LEU A 21 -14.70 32.29 6.52
CA LEU A 21 -13.99 33.19 5.60
C LEU A 21 -13.35 34.33 6.41
N ASP A 22 -12.00 34.40 6.38
CA ASP A 22 -11.23 35.52 6.94
C ASP A 22 -10.84 36.47 5.82
N ASP A 23 -11.53 37.63 5.73
CA ASP A 23 -11.39 38.62 4.64
C ASP A 23 -11.45 37.95 3.23
N GLY A 24 -12.38 37.01 3.05
CA GLY A 24 -12.55 36.28 1.80
C GLY A 24 -11.60 35.13 1.58
N ILE A 25 -10.76 34.77 2.55
CA ILE A 25 -9.88 33.62 2.52
C ILE A 25 -10.57 32.45 3.25
N PRO A 26 -10.74 31.26 2.60
CA PRO A 26 -11.28 30.08 3.27
C PRO A 26 -10.28 29.53 4.30
N VAL A 27 -10.75 29.33 5.54
CA VAL A 27 -9.94 28.82 6.67
C VAL A 27 -10.73 27.78 7.43
N TYR A 28 -10.05 26.75 7.92
CA TYR A 28 -10.66 25.70 8.72
C TYR A 28 -9.82 25.28 9.92
N ASN A 29 -10.50 24.72 10.92
CA ASN A 29 -9.91 24.06 12.09
C ASN A 29 -10.47 22.64 12.21
N VAL A 30 -9.67 21.73 12.83
CA VAL A 30 -10.14 20.40 13.22
C VAL A 30 -9.85 20.20 14.70
N THR A 31 -10.87 19.78 15.45
CA THR A 31 -10.75 19.43 16.87
C THR A 31 -11.15 17.98 17.11
N TYR A 32 -10.50 17.34 18.09
CA TYR A 32 -10.82 16.01 18.61
C TYR A 32 -11.10 16.09 20.12
N LYS A 33 -12.32 15.77 20.54
CA LYS A 33 -12.77 15.91 21.94
C LYS A 33 -12.43 17.28 22.53
N GLY A 34 -12.62 18.34 21.74
CA GLY A 34 -12.34 19.73 22.12
C GLY A 34 -10.86 20.14 22.07
N ARG A 35 -9.92 19.23 21.78
CA ARG A 35 -8.50 19.54 21.57
C ARG A 35 -8.24 19.85 20.10
N LEU A 36 -7.49 20.91 19.85
CA LEU A 36 -7.14 21.32 18.49
C LEU A 36 -6.11 20.31 17.90
N ALA A 37 -6.42 19.77 16.71
CA ALA A 37 -5.52 18.90 15.95
C ALA A 37 -4.92 19.62 14.74
N VAL A 38 -5.75 20.41 14.01
CA VAL A 38 -5.34 21.27 12.90
C VAL A 38 -5.92 22.66 13.17
N LYS A 39 -5.06 23.68 13.09
CA LYS A 39 -5.44 25.08 13.42
C LYS A 39 -5.35 25.97 12.20
N ASP A 40 -6.28 26.94 12.06
CA ASP A 40 -6.23 28.08 11.15
C ASP A 40 -5.57 27.81 9.78
N SER A 41 -6.01 26.73 9.14
CA SER A 41 -5.45 26.24 7.89
C SER A 41 -6.19 26.82 6.69
N ARG A 42 -5.47 27.45 5.77
CA ARG A 42 -6.00 28.08 4.57
C ARG A 42 -6.26 27.06 3.47
N LEU A 43 -7.24 27.37 2.62
CA LEU A 43 -7.61 26.56 1.45
C LEU A 43 -7.63 27.45 0.21
N GLY A 44 -7.19 26.88 -0.93
CA GLY A 44 -7.23 27.58 -2.21
C GLY A 44 -6.35 26.92 -3.27
N LEU A 45 -6.44 27.48 -4.47
CA LEU A 45 -5.66 27.04 -5.63
C LEU A 45 -5.04 28.24 -6.35
N GLU A 46 -3.76 28.08 -6.70
CA GLU A 46 -3.07 28.98 -7.63
C GLU A 46 -3.26 28.46 -9.06
N LEU A 47 -3.75 29.32 -9.95
CA LEU A 47 -4.01 28.97 -11.34
C LEU A 47 -2.92 29.54 -12.27
N LYS A 48 -2.63 28.80 -13.33
CA LYS A 48 -1.72 29.26 -14.39
C LYS A 48 -2.44 30.25 -15.30
N ASN A 49 -1.84 31.42 -15.52
CA ASN A 49 -2.34 32.46 -16.43
C ASN A 49 -3.80 32.94 -16.13
N ALA A 50 -4.23 32.86 -14.90
CA ALA A 50 -5.55 33.28 -14.47
C ALA A 50 -5.50 33.78 -13.01
N GLU A 51 -6.50 34.56 -12.60
CA GLU A 51 -6.64 34.95 -11.19
C GLU A 51 -6.81 33.71 -10.30
N ASN A 52 -6.17 33.72 -9.15
CA ASN A 52 -6.15 32.59 -8.21
C ASN A 52 -7.49 32.39 -7.51
N LEU A 53 -7.74 31.17 -7.08
CA LEU A 53 -8.88 30.78 -6.24
C LEU A 53 -8.41 30.63 -4.79
N MET A 54 -7.84 31.67 -4.21
CA MET A 54 -7.25 31.67 -2.86
C MET A 54 -7.90 32.65 -1.90
N ASP A 55 -8.45 33.76 -2.42
CA ASP A 55 -9.02 34.83 -1.65
C ASP A 55 -10.17 35.54 -2.41
N GLY A 56 -10.68 36.65 -1.84
CA GLY A 56 -11.73 37.45 -2.45
C GLY A 56 -13.09 36.74 -2.52
N PHE A 57 -13.27 35.66 -1.77
CA PHE A 57 -14.53 34.93 -1.76
C PHE A 57 -15.60 35.57 -0.89
N VAL A 58 -16.83 35.41 -1.33
CA VAL A 58 -18.05 35.58 -0.52
C VAL A 58 -18.75 34.23 -0.40
N LEU A 59 -19.46 34.01 0.68
CA LEU A 59 -20.28 32.84 0.91
C LEU A 59 -21.65 33.04 0.24
N ASP A 60 -21.89 32.34 -0.86
CA ASP A 60 -23.18 32.37 -1.59
C ASP A 60 -24.23 31.47 -0.92
N GLY A 61 -23.79 30.43 -0.20
CA GLY A 61 -24.70 29.54 0.51
C GLY A 61 -23.96 28.41 1.22
N THR A 62 -24.69 27.74 2.08
CA THR A 62 -24.21 26.51 2.77
C THR A 62 -25.26 25.43 2.73
N SER A 63 -24.82 24.18 2.83
CA SER A 63 -25.70 23.04 3.03
C SER A 63 -25.11 22.03 3.98
N THR A 64 -25.97 21.33 4.73
CA THR A 64 -25.61 20.26 5.62
C THR A 64 -26.44 19.02 5.33
N SER A 65 -25.84 17.85 5.52
CA SER A 65 -26.53 16.57 5.40
C SER A 65 -25.91 15.51 6.30
N THR A 66 -26.60 14.42 6.49
CA THR A 66 -26.11 13.23 7.20
C THR A 66 -26.28 12.02 6.30
N PHE A 67 -25.31 11.11 6.31
CA PHE A 67 -25.36 9.88 5.55
C PHE A 67 -24.98 8.69 6.45
N ASP A 68 -25.70 7.58 6.32
CA ASP A 68 -25.43 6.36 7.07
C ASP A 68 -25.83 5.14 6.22
N GLU A 69 -24.85 4.33 5.86
CA GLU A 69 -25.01 3.06 5.20
C GLU A 69 -24.01 2.04 5.72
N THR A 70 -24.30 0.76 5.54
CA THR A 70 -23.30 -0.31 5.72
C THR A 70 -23.14 -1.05 4.39
N TRP A 71 -21.91 -1.09 3.90
CA TRP A 71 -21.57 -1.77 2.66
C TRP A 71 -20.64 -2.97 2.90
N ARG A 72 -20.54 -3.86 1.93
CA ARG A 72 -19.70 -5.06 2.00
C ARG A 72 -18.62 -4.99 0.93
N PRO A 73 -17.34 -5.02 1.32
CA PRO A 73 -16.24 -5.12 0.37
C PRO A 73 -16.23 -6.49 -0.31
N VAL A 74 -15.76 -6.56 -1.56
CA VAL A 74 -15.59 -7.82 -2.29
C VAL A 74 -14.57 -8.71 -1.56
N TRP A 75 -13.53 -8.10 -1.05
CA TRP A 75 -12.50 -8.65 -0.15
C TRP A 75 -12.06 -7.55 0.82
N GLY A 76 -11.50 -7.90 1.95
CA GLY A 76 -11.10 -6.87 2.90
C GLY A 76 -10.61 -7.38 4.24
N GLU A 77 -10.29 -6.43 5.11
CA GLU A 77 -9.95 -6.68 6.51
C GLU A 77 -11.18 -7.02 7.37
N VAL A 78 -12.36 -6.66 6.90
CA VAL A 78 -13.66 -6.87 7.56
C VAL A 78 -14.73 -7.14 6.52
N SER A 79 -15.78 -7.87 6.90
CA SER A 79 -16.89 -8.21 6.00
C SER A 79 -17.94 -7.12 5.84
N GLN A 80 -17.91 -6.09 6.69
CA GLN A 80 -18.86 -4.97 6.68
C GLN A 80 -18.15 -3.68 7.08
N ILE A 81 -18.45 -2.60 6.37
CA ILE A 81 -17.92 -1.27 6.65
C ILE A 81 -19.10 -0.29 6.74
N ARG A 82 -19.21 0.38 7.89
CA ARG A 82 -20.17 1.48 8.03
C ARG A 82 -19.61 2.75 7.43
N ASN A 83 -20.40 3.41 6.58
CA ASN A 83 -20.11 4.71 6.00
C ASN A 83 -21.08 5.72 6.60
N HIS A 84 -20.66 6.35 7.71
CA HIS A 84 -21.49 7.24 8.50
C HIS A 84 -20.77 8.58 8.75
N TYR A 85 -21.35 9.66 8.23
CA TYR A 85 -20.77 11.00 8.34
C TYR A 85 -21.83 12.08 8.38
N ASN A 86 -21.45 13.23 8.91
CA ASN A 86 -22.12 14.50 8.68
C ASN A 86 -21.34 15.32 7.65
N GLU A 87 -22.05 15.97 6.75
CA GLU A 87 -21.48 16.72 5.64
C GLU A 87 -21.82 18.21 5.75
N TYR A 88 -20.84 19.05 5.39
CA TYR A 88 -21.01 20.49 5.24
C TYR A 88 -20.40 20.92 3.91
N VAL A 89 -21.12 21.77 3.17
CA VAL A 89 -20.65 22.37 1.91
C VAL A 89 -20.74 23.87 2.01
N ALA A 90 -19.60 24.54 1.84
CA ALA A 90 -19.53 25.99 1.62
C ALA A 90 -19.54 26.28 0.11
N GLN A 91 -20.52 27.02 -0.36
CA GLN A 91 -20.62 27.50 -1.74
C GLN A 91 -20.01 28.89 -1.84
N LEU A 92 -18.85 28.99 -2.48
CA LEU A 92 -18.05 30.19 -2.56
C LEU A 92 -18.12 30.82 -3.96
N ARG A 93 -18.11 32.12 -4.03
CA ARG A 93 -18.02 32.91 -5.26
C ARG A 93 -17.01 34.06 -5.08
N GLN A 94 -16.18 34.29 -6.08
CA GLN A 94 -15.34 35.47 -6.19
C GLN A 94 -16.12 36.55 -6.96
N PRO A 95 -16.56 37.67 -6.36
CA PRO A 95 -17.30 38.73 -7.07
C PRO A 95 -16.52 39.36 -8.22
N SER A 96 -15.18 39.42 -8.13
CA SER A 96 -14.31 40.04 -9.15
C SER A 96 -14.33 39.28 -10.47
N THR A 97 -14.41 37.93 -10.43
CA THR A 97 -14.34 37.03 -11.60
C THR A 97 -15.67 36.35 -11.89
N ASP A 98 -16.62 36.42 -10.97
CA ASP A 98 -17.86 35.63 -10.92
C ASP A 98 -17.59 34.11 -11.00
N ARG A 99 -16.43 33.63 -10.48
CA ARG A 99 -16.07 32.24 -10.41
C ARG A 99 -16.59 31.59 -9.13
N LYS A 100 -16.99 30.32 -9.25
CA LYS A 100 -17.58 29.54 -8.17
C LYS A 100 -16.69 28.34 -7.83
N MET A 101 -16.54 28.10 -6.54
CA MET A 101 -15.84 26.94 -5.97
C MET A 101 -16.59 26.52 -4.70
N ASN A 102 -16.86 25.22 -4.57
CA ASN A 102 -17.41 24.67 -3.34
C ASN A 102 -16.28 23.98 -2.55
N ILE A 103 -16.34 24.10 -1.23
CA ILE A 103 -15.51 23.32 -0.31
C ILE A 103 -16.45 22.39 0.45
N ARG A 104 -16.20 21.10 0.33
CA ARG A 104 -17.00 20.04 0.96
C ARG A 104 -16.21 19.38 2.07
N PHE A 105 -16.81 19.26 3.25
CA PHE A 105 -16.30 18.50 4.39
C PHE A 105 -17.23 17.33 4.67
N ARG A 106 -16.66 16.14 4.87
CA ARG A 106 -17.30 14.96 5.47
C ARG A 106 -16.60 14.63 6.76
N VAL A 107 -17.35 14.65 7.85
CA VAL A 107 -16.81 14.42 9.20
C VAL A 107 -17.32 13.08 9.73
N TYR A 108 -16.40 12.17 9.90
CA TYR A 108 -16.59 10.82 10.41
C TYR A 108 -16.10 10.72 11.86
N ASP A 109 -16.43 9.62 12.55
CA ASP A 109 -15.98 9.38 13.93
C ASP A 109 -14.47 9.06 14.03
N ASP A 110 -13.82 8.81 12.89
CA ASP A 110 -12.38 8.50 12.77
C ASP A 110 -11.57 9.55 12.00
N GLY A 111 -12.22 10.56 11.42
CA GLY A 111 -11.51 11.61 10.69
C GLY A 111 -12.38 12.50 9.82
N VAL A 112 -11.69 13.30 9.02
CA VAL A 112 -12.28 14.31 8.14
C VAL A 112 -11.78 14.10 6.71
N GLY A 113 -12.69 14.15 5.74
CA GLY A 113 -12.37 14.36 4.34
C GLY A 113 -12.77 15.77 3.91
N LEU A 114 -11.90 16.47 3.20
CA LEU A 114 -12.23 17.74 2.55
C LEU A 114 -11.83 17.73 1.08
N ARG A 115 -12.58 18.40 0.20
CA ARG A 115 -12.22 18.57 -1.21
C ARG A 115 -12.79 19.83 -1.80
N TYR A 116 -12.19 20.23 -2.92
CA TYR A 116 -12.70 21.29 -3.79
C TYR A 116 -13.63 20.70 -4.86
N GLU A 117 -14.72 21.41 -5.15
CA GLU A 117 -15.64 21.07 -6.23
C GLU A 117 -15.89 22.33 -7.08
N PHE A 118 -15.79 22.19 -8.38
CA PHE A 118 -15.95 23.26 -9.34
C PHE A 118 -17.20 22.96 -10.16
N PRO A 119 -18.33 23.64 -9.87
CA PRO A 119 -19.57 23.45 -10.63
C PRO A 119 -19.39 23.92 -12.07
N GLN A 120 -20.26 23.47 -12.95
CA GLN A 120 -20.28 23.97 -14.31
C GLN A 120 -20.57 25.46 -14.31
N GLN A 121 -19.75 26.23 -15.01
CA GLN A 121 -19.81 27.70 -15.03
C GLN A 121 -19.14 28.27 -16.30
N LYS A 122 -19.54 29.46 -16.68
CA LYS A 122 -19.04 30.11 -17.91
C LYS A 122 -17.65 30.72 -17.73
N ASN A 123 -17.33 31.17 -16.53
CA ASN A 123 -16.11 31.97 -16.25
C ASN A 123 -14.92 31.09 -15.80
N LEU A 124 -15.11 29.77 -15.74
CA LEU A 124 -14.06 28.79 -15.44
C LEU A 124 -14.43 27.46 -16.10
N VAL A 125 -14.13 27.29 -17.40
CA VAL A 125 -14.43 26.07 -18.15
C VAL A 125 -13.22 25.16 -18.18
N TYR A 126 -12.09 25.63 -18.65
CA TYR A 126 -10.79 24.96 -18.60
C TYR A 126 -9.84 25.78 -17.76
N PHE A 127 -9.10 25.12 -16.89
CA PHE A 127 -8.09 25.76 -16.08
C PHE A 127 -6.96 24.83 -15.76
N THR A 128 -5.77 25.41 -15.57
CA THR A 128 -4.59 24.67 -15.16
C THR A 128 -4.22 25.08 -13.74
N ILE A 129 -4.05 24.08 -12.90
CA ILE A 129 -3.59 24.27 -11.52
C ILE A 129 -2.07 24.43 -11.57
N LYS A 130 -1.56 25.52 -11.03
CA LYS A 130 -0.15 25.75 -10.81
C LYS A 130 0.29 25.16 -9.48
N GLU A 131 -0.53 25.33 -8.42
CA GLU A 131 -0.37 24.66 -7.13
C GLU A 131 -1.71 24.64 -6.37
N GLU A 132 -1.88 23.64 -5.52
CA GLU A 132 -2.93 23.58 -4.53
C GLU A 132 -2.37 23.98 -3.17
N HIS A 133 -2.95 25.01 -2.55
CA HIS A 133 -2.51 25.55 -1.27
C HIS A 133 -3.43 25.10 -0.13
N THR A 134 -3.63 23.78 -0.02
CA THR A 134 -4.32 23.20 1.14
C THR A 134 -3.34 23.09 2.30
N GLN A 135 -3.58 23.83 3.35
CA GLN A 135 -2.74 23.86 4.54
C GLN A 135 -3.23 22.89 5.61
N PHE A 136 -2.28 22.41 6.40
CA PHE A 136 -2.46 21.60 7.60
C PHE A 136 -1.53 22.19 8.67
N ALA A 137 -2.01 23.21 9.39
CA ALA A 137 -1.22 23.88 10.40
C ALA A 137 -1.24 23.07 11.71
N MET A 138 -0.09 22.60 12.12
CA MET A 138 0.06 21.77 13.31
C MET A 138 0.10 22.62 14.57
N THR A 139 -0.35 22.04 15.68
CA THR A 139 -0.42 22.73 16.97
C THR A 139 0.91 22.81 17.69
N GLY A 140 1.95 22.15 17.19
CA GLY A 140 3.28 22.14 17.77
C GLY A 140 4.27 21.33 16.97
N ASP A 141 5.48 21.21 17.50
CA ASP A 141 6.57 20.41 16.96
C ASP A 141 6.36 18.92 17.31
N HIS A 142 5.53 18.24 16.50
CA HIS A 142 5.12 16.87 16.75
C HIS A 142 6.21 15.85 16.37
N THR A 143 6.13 14.64 16.91
CA THR A 143 6.86 13.48 16.38
C THR A 143 6.19 13.02 15.10
N ALA A 144 6.97 12.77 14.06
CA ALA A 144 6.49 12.28 12.76
C ALA A 144 7.28 11.06 12.30
N TRP A 145 6.60 10.15 11.60
CA TRP A 145 7.18 9.04 10.83
C TRP A 145 6.98 9.36 9.36
N TRP A 146 8.07 9.63 8.67
CA TRP A 146 8.07 10.22 7.35
C TRP A 146 9.11 9.61 6.42
N ILE A 147 8.89 9.79 5.13
CA ILE A 147 9.87 9.57 4.05
C ILE A 147 9.99 10.83 3.21
N PRO A 148 11.13 11.07 2.54
CA PRO A 148 11.33 12.23 1.67
C PRO A 148 10.23 12.40 0.64
N GLY A 149 9.79 13.63 0.42
CA GLY A 149 8.87 13.98 -0.65
C GLY A 149 9.53 13.83 -2.00
N ASP A 150 8.95 12.98 -2.87
CA ASP A 150 9.52 12.60 -4.15
C ASP A 150 8.41 12.37 -5.19
N TYR A 151 8.64 12.81 -6.43
CA TYR A 151 7.68 12.69 -7.51
C TYR A 151 7.67 11.32 -8.19
N ASP A 152 8.71 10.50 -7.96
CA ASP A 152 8.96 9.28 -8.72
C ASP A 152 9.08 8.01 -7.88
N THR A 153 9.29 8.11 -6.56
CA THR A 153 9.38 6.94 -5.67
C THR A 153 8.82 7.19 -4.28
N GLN A 154 8.39 6.11 -3.63
CA GLN A 154 8.04 6.04 -2.20
C GLN A 154 8.83 4.95 -1.48
N GLU A 155 9.89 4.44 -2.09
CA GLU A 155 10.65 3.30 -1.63
C GLU A 155 11.81 3.71 -0.71
N TYR A 156 11.57 4.72 0.12
CA TYR A 156 12.48 5.12 1.18
C TYR A 156 12.17 4.40 2.49
N ASP A 157 13.21 4.22 3.30
CA ASP A 157 13.04 3.75 4.66
C ASP A 157 12.49 4.86 5.56
N TYR A 158 11.52 4.53 6.43
CA TYR A 158 10.92 5.54 7.30
C TYR A 158 11.91 6.12 8.29
N THR A 159 11.78 7.42 8.53
CA THR A 159 12.51 8.18 9.54
C THR A 159 11.54 8.68 10.59
N GLU A 160 11.92 8.55 11.87
CA GLU A 160 11.23 9.13 13.01
C GLU A 160 11.98 10.39 13.46
N SER A 161 11.31 11.52 13.55
CA SER A 161 11.89 12.78 14.05
C SER A 161 10.81 13.75 14.52
N ARG A 162 11.23 14.85 15.11
CA ARG A 162 10.38 16.04 15.28
C ARG A 162 10.18 16.71 13.92
N LEU A 163 9.08 17.46 13.75
CA LEU A 163 8.83 18.21 12.52
C LEU A 163 9.97 19.19 12.22
N SER A 164 10.47 19.89 13.23
CA SER A 164 11.60 20.84 13.12
C SER A 164 12.92 20.22 12.65
N GLU A 165 13.06 18.89 12.73
CA GLU A 165 14.29 18.17 12.38
C GLU A 165 14.27 17.61 10.96
N ILE A 166 13.11 17.59 10.28
CA ILE A 166 12.95 16.99 8.95
C ILE A 166 13.97 17.52 7.95
N GLY A 167 14.10 18.85 7.86
CA GLY A 167 15.03 19.48 6.93
C GLY A 167 16.50 19.10 7.15
N ALA A 168 16.92 18.95 8.41
CA ALA A 168 18.29 18.56 8.76
C ALA A 168 18.55 17.06 8.51
N MET A 169 17.53 16.20 8.60
CA MET A 169 17.66 14.77 8.44
C MET A 169 17.38 14.29 7.01
N HIS A 170 16.88 15.16 6.13
CA HIS A 170 16.43 14.82 4.78
C HIS A 170 17.48 14.06 3.97
N ASP A 171 18.71 14.58 3.88
CA ASP A 171 19.75 13.98 3.03
C ASP A 171 20.17 12.58 3.52
N ALA A 172 20.12 12.34 4.82
CA ALA A 172 20.38 11.02 5.38
C ALA A 172 19.20 10.05 5.19
N ALA A 173 17.99 10.55 4.95
CA ALA A 173 16.81 9.75 4.69
C ALA A 173 16.66 9.37 3.20
N VAL A 174 17.33 10.09 2.29
CA VAL A 174 17.34 9.78 0.86
C VAL A 174 18.29 8.61 0.60
N THR A 175 17.77 7.55 -0.02
CA THR A 175 18.54 6.39 -0.48
C THR A 175 18.40 6.26 -1.99
N ASP A 176 19.34 5.55 -2.63
CA ASP A 176 19.31 5.36 -4.08
C ASP A 176 18.10 4.53 -4.51
N ASN A 177 17.44 4.99 -5.55
CA ASN A 177 16.32 4.33 -6.20
C ASN A 177 16.46 4.39 -7.72
N ALA A 178 15.72 3.55 -8.44
CA ALA A 178 15.74 3.45 -9.89
C ALA A 178 15.31 4.75 -10.60
N SER A 179 14.42 5.51 -9.97
CA SER A 179 14.04 6.88 -10.33
C SER A 179 13.74 7.65 -9.06
N GLN A 180 14.13 8.92 -8.99
CA GLN A 180 13.87 9.77 -7.83
C GLN A 180 13.99 11.24 -8.18
N THR A 181 13.07 12.05 -7.64
CA THR A 181 13.03 13.50 -7.82
C THR A 181 12.46 14.16 -6.55
N GLN A 182 13.32 14.46 -5.58
CA GLN A 182 12.93 15.20 -4.39
C GLN A 182 12.68 16.66 -4.75
N PHE A 183 11.65 17.26 -4.17
CA PHE A 183 11.27 18.65 -4.47
C PHE A 183 11.69 19.66 -3.38
N SER A 184 11.94 19.21 -2.16
CA SER A 184 12.26 20.09 -1.03
C SER A 184 12.93 19.32 0.10
N LYS A 185 13.79 19.98 0.86
CA LYS A 185 14.40 19.43 2.10
C LYS A 185 13.39 19.21 3.23
N THR A 186 12.26 19.92 3.20
CA THR A 186 11.17 19.78 4.15
C THR A 186 9.94 19.11 3.54
N GLY A 187 10.10 18.58 2.32
CA GLY A 187 9.08 17.80 1.64
C GLY A 187 8.95 16.39 2.19
N VAL A 188 7.71 15.94 2.39
CA VAL A 188 7.41 14.59 2.84
C VAL A 188 6.29 13.97 2.01
N GLN A 189 6.25 12.63 1.98
CA GLN A 189 5.17 11.88 1.34
C GLN A 189 3.91 11.87 2.22
N THR A 190 2.77 11.66 1.60
CA THR A 190 1.57 11.17 2.26
C THR A 190 1.46 9.64 2.03
N SER A 191 0.93 8.84 2.92
CA SER A 191 0.32 9.17 4.19
C SER A 191 1.40 9.54 5.23
N LEU A 192 1.18 10.64 5.94
CA LEU A 192 2.08 11.11 7.00
C LEU A 192 1.47 10.80 8.37
N GLN A 193 2.16 10.02 9.18
CA GLN A 193 1.76 9.72 10.56
C GLN A 193 2.51 10.61 11.55
N MET A 194 1.76 11.20 12.47
CA MET A 194 2.30 12.05 13.54
C MET A 194 1.72 11.68 14.91
N LYS A 195 2.43 12.10 15.96
CA LYS A 195 1.97 12.02 17.36
C LYS A 195 2.27 13.33 18.07
N THR A 196 1.25 13.91 18.68
CA THR A 196 1.39 15.15 19.47
C THR A 196 1.96 14.86 20.85
N ALA A 197 2.51 15.89 21.52
CA ALA A 197 3.05 15.76 22.87
C ALA A 197 1.99 15.37 23.91
N ASP A 198 0.72 15.73 23.68
CA ASP A 198 -0.41 15.40 24.53
C ASP A 198 -1.15 14.10 24.10
N GLY A 199 -0.54 13.31 23.22
CA GLY A 199 -0.94 11.94 22.92
C GLY A 199 -2.02 11.78 21.86
N LEU A 200 -2.26 12.78 20.97
CA LEU A 200 -3.06 12.58 19.77
C LEU A 200 -2.21 11.97 18.65
N TYR A 201 -2.79 11.00 17.95
CA TYR A 201 -2.28 10.48 16.69
C TYR A 201 -3.02 11.21 15.56
N ILE A 202 -2.26 11.75 14.60
CA ILE A 202 -2.79 12.47 13.43
C ILE A 202 -2.20 11.83 12.19
N ASN A 203 -3.06 11.51 11.22
CA ASN A 203 -2.64 11.01 9.92
C ASN A 203 -3.18 11.92 8.81
N ILE A 204 -2.30 12.35 7.91
CA ILE A 204 -2.68 13.15 6.74
C ILE A 204 -2.45 12.33 5.48
N HIS A 205 -3.51 12.19 4.68
CA HIS A 205 -3.47 11.43 3.43
C HIS A 205 -4.43 12.04 2.39
N GLU A 206 -4.67 11.32 1.31
CA GLU A 206 -5.69 11.63 0.31
C GLU A 206 -6.51 10.40 -0.08
N ALA A 207 -7.72 10.62 -0.58
CA ALA A 207 -8.60 9.55 -1.04
C ALA A 207 -9.20 9.86 -2.40
N ALA A 208 -9.52 8.83 -3.17
CA ALA A 208 -10.13 8.92 -4.49
C ALA A 208 -9.32 9.79 -5.47
N LEU A 209 -8.04 9.48 -5.63
CA LEU A 209 -7.15 10.15 -6.59
C LEU A 209 -7.55 9.75 -8.02
N VAL A 210 -8.38 10.57 -8.63
CA VAL A 210 -8.92 10.39 -9.97
C VAL A 210 -8.77 11.68 -10.76
N ASP A 211 -8.14 11.60 -11.93
CA ASP A 211 -7.91 12.72 -12.85
C ASP A 211 -7.29 13.94 -12.18
N TYR A 212 -6.25 13.69 -11.38
CA TYR A 212 -5.57 14.71 -10.57
C TYR A 212 -4.15 14.26 -10.23
N SER A 213 -3.28 15.19 -9.86
CA SER A 213 -1.94 14.88 -9.38
C SER A 213 -1.92 14.44 -7.92
N CYS A 214 -0.99 13.56 -7.58
CA CYS A 214 -0.76 13.09 -6.21
C CYS A 214 -0.32 14.24 -5.30
N MET A 215 -0.85 14.26 -4.07
CA MET A 215 -0.48 15.21 -3.03
C MET A 215 0.70 14.71 -2.20
N HIS A 216 1.77 15.48 -2.18
CA HIS A 216 2.81 15.48 -1.14
C HIS A 216 2.57 16.65 -0.19
N LEU A 217 3.40 16.78 0.82
CA LEU A 217 3.36 17.88 1.78
C LEU A 217 4.72 18.57 1.83
N ASN A 218 4.74 19.89 1.88
CA ASN A 218 5.91 20.68 2.16
C ASN A 218 5.73 21.43 3.48
N LEU A 219 6.73 21.35 4.36
CA LEU A 219 6.66 21.91 5.71
C LEU A 219 7.34 23.28 5.77
N ASP A 220 6.61 24.28 6.24
CA ASP A 220 7.21 25.44 6.89
C ASP A 220 7.56 25.05 8.33
N ASP A 221 8.82 24.74 8.57
CA ASP A 221 9.33 24.22 9.84
C ASP A 221 9.41 25.26 10.98
N LYS A 222 9.17 26.52 10.66
CA LYS A 222 9.09 27.62 11.64
C LYS A 222 7.66 27.86 12.10
N ALA A 223 6.74 27.86 11.15
CA ALA A 223 5.31 28.02 11.41
C ALA A 223 4.61 26.72 11.82
N MET A 224 5.27 25.54 11.60
CA MET A 224 4.72 24.21 11.75
C MET A 224 3.47 24.01 10.87
N VAL A 225 3.55 24.46 9.62
CA VAL A 225 2.47 24.38 8.64
C VAL A 225 2.89 23.50 7.49
N PHE A 226 2.20 22.38 7.29
CA PHE A 226 2.25 21.64 6.05
C PHE A 226 1.35 22.29 5.02
N GLU A 227 1.83 22.35 3.78
CA GLU A 227 1.03 22.75 2.63
C GLU A 227 1.09 21.64 1.57
N SER A 228 -0.02 21.37 0.91
CA SER A 228 -0.07 20.43 -0.20
C SER A 228 0.95 20.82 -1.27
N TRP A 229 1.58 19.81 -1.86
CA TRP A 229 2.57 19.97 -2.92
C TRP A 229 2.30 18.91 -3.98
N LEU A 230 1.76 19.33 -5.12
CA LEU A 230 1.33 18.42 -6.16
C LEU A 230 2.50 18.02 -7.07
N THR A 231 2.46 16.79 -7.59
CA THR A 231 3.40 16.33 -8.61
C THR A 231 3.16 17.06 -9.93
N PRO A 232 4.18 17.69 -10.55
CA PRO A 232 4.04 18.36 -11.84
C PRO A 232 3.97 17.35 -13.00
N ASP A 233 3.47 17.83 -14.14
CA ASP A 233 3.65 17.20 -15.44
C ASP A 233 4.97 17.63 -16.09
N ALA A 234 5.21 17.17 -17.34
CA ALA A 234 6.43 17.45 -18.10
C ALA A 234 6.70 18.93 -18.37
N VAL A 235 5.72 19.81 -18.23
CA VAL A 235 5.84 21.27 -18.43
C VAL A 235 5.66 22.07 -17.14
N GLY A 236 5.57 21.38 -16.01
CA GLY A 236 5.49 21.97 -14.68
C GLY A 236 4.07 22.27 -14.20
N ASP A 237 3.03 21.83 -14.91
CA ASP A 237 1.66 22.01 -14.53
C ASP A 237 1.22 20.92 -13.54
N LYS A 238 0.38 21.29 -12.55
CA LYS A 238 -0.01 20.38 -11.47
C LYS A 238 -1.37 19.72 -11.68
N GLY A 239 -2.11 20.14 -12.70
CA GLY A 239 -3.38 19.54 -13.08
C GLY A 239 -4.08 20.35 -14.16
N ASN A 240 -4.63 19.65 -15.16
CA ASN A 240 -5.42 20.23 -16.24
C ASN A 240 -6.87 19.82 -16.04
N MET A 241 -7.74 20.79 -15.77
CA MET A 241 -9.09 20.57 -15.30
C MET A 241 -10.14 21.16 -16.26
N GLN A 242 -11.30 20.50 -16.30
CA GLN A 242 -12.49 20.98 -17.01
C GLN A 242 -13.71 20.89 -16.09
N THR A 243 -14.44 22.00 -15.94
CA THR A 243 -15.67 22.02 -15.12
C THR A 243 -16.84 21.33 -15.85
N PRO A 244 -17.72 20.59 -15.13
CA PRO A 244 -17.69 20.36 -13.69
C PRO A 244 -16.62 19.33 -13.30
N CYS A 245 -15.87 19.61 -12.25
CA CYS A 245 -14.83 18.72 -11.76
C CYS A 245 -14.64 18.84 -10.25
N LYS A 246 -13.81 17.96 -9.69
CA LYS A 246 -13.51 17.92 -8.26
C LYS A 246 -12.09 17.45 -8.03
N SER A 247 -11.48 17.91 -6.93
CA SER A 247 -10.22 17.35 -6.45
C SER A 247 -10.43 15.99 -5.79
N PRO A 248 -9.37 15.19 -5.59
CA PRO A 248 -9.39 14.12 -4.59
C PRO A 248 -9.74 14.67 -3.20
N TRP A 249 -10.10 13.79 -2.28
CA TRP A 249 -10.26 14.14 -0.89
C TRP A 249 -8.90 14.31 -0.22
N ARG A 250 -8.75 15.35 0.60
CA ARG A 250 -7.66 15.48 1.58
C ARG A 250 -8.19 14.92 2.88
N THR A 251 -7.46 14.01 3.52
CA THR A 251 -7.92 13.30 4.70
C THR A 251 -7.10 13.66 5.92
N ILE A 252 -7.77 13.78 7.06
CA ILE A 252 -7.16 14.00 8.38
C ILE A 252 -7.82 13.00 9.33
N GLU A 253 -7.10 11.95 9.70
CA GLU A 253 -7.53 11.04 10.76
C GLU A 253 -6.96 11.51 12.09
N VAL A 254 -7.76 11.46 13.15
CA VAL A 254 -7.35 11.86 14.51
C VAL A 254 -7.89 10.89 15.53
N ALA A 255 -7.03 10.44 16.44
CA ALA A 255 -7.40 9.58 17.55
C ALA A 255 -6.47 9.77 18.78
N ASP A 256 -6.95 9.39 19.94
CA ASP A 256 -6.15 9.30 21.17
C ASP A 256 -5.62 7.87 21.45
N ASP A 257 -5.78 6.98 20.49
CA ASP A 257 -5.31 5.59 20.51
C ASP A 257 -4.84 5.21 19.11
N ALA A 258 -3.59 4.77 18.97
CA ALA A 258 -2.97 4.39 17.71
C ALA A 258 -3.76 3.29 16.97
N ARG A 259 -4.39 2.36 17.70
CA ARG A 259 -5.21 1.28 17.13
C ARG A 259 -6.40 1.81 16.34
N ARG A 260 -6.95 2.96 16.69
CA ARG A 260 -8.05 3.61 15.96
C ARG A 260 -7.61 4.15 14.62
N ILE A 261 -6.38 4.64 14.50
CA ILE A 261 -5.77 5.04 13.21
C ILE A 261 -5.69 3.82 12.28
N LEU A 262 -5.21 2.68 12.79
CA LEU A 262 -5.10 1.45 12.01
C LEU A 262 -6.46 0.87 11.59
N ALA A 263 -7.46 0.96 12.45
CA ALA A 263 -8.80 0.44 12.20
C ALA A 263 -9.66 1.32 11.28
N SER A 264 -9.28 2.58 11.06
CA SER A 264 -10.03 3.54 10.25
C SER A 264 -10.32 3.02 8.83
N LYS A 265 -11.52 3.29 8.35
CA LYS A 265 -11.97 3.00 6.98
C LYS A 265 -12.30 4.28 6.20
N LEU A 266 -11.85 5.43 6.71
CA LEU A 266 -12.11 6.74 6.13
C LEU A 266 -11.76 6.80 4.65
N THR A 267 -10.56 6.37 4.27
CA THR A 267 -10.08 6.42 2.88
C THR A 267 -10.96 5.60 1.95
N LEU A 268 -11.40 4.40 2.37
CA LEU A 268 -12.32 3.58 1.58
C LEU A 268 -13.70 4.24 1.47
N ASN A 269 -14.23 4.77 2.59
CA ASN A 269 -15.55 5.39 2.64
C ASN A 269 -15.67 6.65 1.77
N LEU A 270 -14.59 7.36 1.54
CA LEU A 270 -14.54 8.54 0.68
C LEU A 270 -14.48 8.21 -0.82
N ASN A 271 -14.30 6.95 -1.18
CA ASN A 271 -14.35 6.49 -2.58
C ASN A 271 -15.77 6.14 -3.03
N GLU A 272 -16.01 6.20 -4.33
CA GLU A 272 -17.27 5.79 -4.93
C GLU A 272 -17.53 4.28 -4.72
N PRO A 273 -18.79 3.85 -4.68
CA PRO A 273 -19.14 2.43 -4.67
C PRO A 273 -18.55 1.66 -5.86
N CYS A 274 -18.51 0.34 -5.77
CA CYS A 274 -18.04 -0.54 -6.83
C CYS A 274 -18.74 -0.24 -8.17
N LYS A 275 -17.94 -0.09 -9.22
CA LYS A 275 -18.42 0.19 -10.60
C LYS A 275 -18.38 -1.04 -11.51
N LEU A 276 -17.93 -2.18 -11.02
CA LEU A 276 -17.95 -3.43 -11.78
C LEU A 276 -19.32 -4.09 -11.63
N GLU A 277 -19.91 -4.51 -12.76
CA GLU A 277 -21.20 -5.19 -12.78
C GLU A 277 -21.12 -6.60 -12.20
N ASP A 278 -20.02 -7.31 -12.47
CA ASP A 278 -19.72 -8.63 -11.92
C ASP A 278 -18.35 -8.62 -11.23
N THR A 279 -18.33 -9.09 -9.99
CA THR A 279 -17.10 -9.23 -9.18
C THR A 279 -16.84 -10.69 -8.80
N SER A 280 -17.61 -11.63 -9.28
CA SER A 280 -17.52 -13.06 -8.92
C SER A 280 -16.20 -13.72 -9.33
N TRP A 281 -15.50 -13.16 -10.32
CA TRP A 281 -14.20 -13.61 -10.80
C TRP A 281 -13.02 -13.08 -9.97
N ILE A 282 -13.26 -12.11 -9.06
CA ILE A 282 -12.24 -11.54 -8.20
C ILE A 282 -12.13 -12.37 -6.93
N HIS A 283 -10.93 -12.84 -6.62
CA HIS A 283 -10.69 -13.67 -5.46
C HIS A 283 -9.32 -13.43 -4.85
N PRO A 284 -9.20 -13.46 -3.52
CA PRO A 284 -7.92 -13.42 -2.83
C PRO A 284 -7.08 -14.66 -3.14
N VAL A 285 -5.74 -14.50 -3.19
CA VAL A 285 -4.82 -15.58 -3.52
C VAL A 285 -3.57 -15.59 -2.63
N LYS A 286 -3.05 -16.79 -2.33
CA LYS A 286 -1.67 -16.98 -1.89
C LYS A 286 -0.83 -17.42 -3.08
N TYR A 287 0.33 -16.79 -3.26
CA TYR A 287 1.19 -17.09 -4.40
C TYR A 287 2.65 -17.24 -3.99
N MET A 288 3.41 -17.92 -4.84
CA MET A 288 4.86 -17.92 -4.82
C MET A 288 5.40 -17.23 -6.06
N GLY A 289 6.70 -17.00 -6.14
CA GLY A 289 7.29 -16.34 -7.30
C GLY A 289 8.69 -16.85 -7.66
N VAL A 290 8.93 -17.01 -8.95
CA VAL A 290 10.26 -16.98 -9.53
C VAL A 290 10.65 -15.51 -9.59
N TRP A 291 11.19 -14.99 -8.48
CA TRP A 291 11.40 -13.58 -8.21
C TRP A 291 12.59 -13.32 -7.27
N TRP A 292 12.58 -13.87 -6.04
CA TRP A 292 13.60 -13.59 -5.03
C TRP A 292 15.01 -14.02 -5.46
N GLU A 293 15.12 -15.09 -6.24
CA GLU A 293 16.40 -15.51 -6.80
C GLU A 293 17.00 -14.50 -7.78
N MET A 294 16.16 -13.71 -8.49
CA MET A 294 16.63 -12.62 -9.33
C MET A 294 16.97 -11.38 -8.51
N ILE A 295 16.14 -11.01 -7.55
CA ILE A 295 16.38 -9.87 -6.65
C ILE A 295 17.69 -10.04 -5.88
N THR A 296 18.00 -11.25 -5.41
CA THR A 296 19.26 -11.53 -4.72
C THR A 296 20.46 -11.69 -5.68
N GLY A 297 20.22 -11.75 -6.98
CA GLY A 297 21.25 -11.94 -8.01
C GLY A 297 21.74 -13.40 -8.17
N LYS A 298 21.01 -14.37 -7.63
CA LYS A 298 21.28 -15.81 -7.88
C LYS A 298 20.94 -16.18 -9.33
N SER A 299 19.86 -15.62 -9.87
CA SER A 299 19.41 -15.81 -11.24
C SER A 299 19.22 -14.46 -11.94
N SER A 300 19.06 -14.48 -13.26
CA SER A 300 18.83 -13.30 -14.09
C SER A 300 17.41 -13.27 -14.68
N TRP A 301 16.86 -12.07 -14.90
CA TRP A 301 15.67 -11.87 -15.74
C TRP A 301 15.96 -12.08 -17.22
N SER A 302 17.22 -11.81 -17.65
CA SER A 302 17.68 -11.93 -19.06
C SER A 302 18.05 -13.36 -19.40
N TYR A 303 17.85 -13.70 -20.68
CA TYR A 303 18.15 -15.02 -21.25
C TYR A 303 19.60 -15.13 -21.75
N THR A 304 20.19 -14.03 -22.28
CA THR A 304 21.50 -14.04 -22.92
C THR A 304 22.38 -12.89 -22.44
N ASN A 305 23.70 -13.04 -22.56
CA ASN A 305 24.69 -11.99 -22.34
C ASN A 305 25.29 -11.45 -23.66
N GLU A 306 24.76 -11.88 -24.82
CA GLU A 306 25.33 -11.52 -26.13
C GLU A 306 24.82 -10.17 -26.66
N LEU A 307 23.81 -9.56 -26.02
CA LEU A 307 23.15 -8.35 -26.48
C LEU A 307 23.52 -7.14 -25.60
N PRO A 308 24.38 -6.22 -26.10
CA PRO A 308 24.67 -4.98 -25.38
C PRO A 308 23.50 -3.96 -25.45
N SER A 309 22.58 -4.14 -26.40
CA SER A 309 21.35 -3.37 -26.55
C SER A 309 20.29 -4.20 -27.28
N VAL A 310 19.01 -3.91 -27.01
CA VAL A 310 17.89 -4.65 -27.57
C VAL A 310 17.01 -3.73 -28.42
N LYS A 311 16.85 -4.11 -29.70
CA LYS A 311 15.80 -3.62 -30.58
C LYS A 311 14.93 -4.82 -30.96
N LEU A 312 13.78 -4.99 -30.31
CA LEU A 312 12.98 -6.21 -30.35
C LEU A 312 12.69 -6.74 -31.76
N ASP A 313 12.30 -5.85 -32.68
CA ASP A 313 11.97 -6.24 -34.06
C ASP A 313 13.19 -6.70 -34.93
N SER A 314 14.39 -6.60 -34.37
CA SER A 314 15.64 -6.90 -35.08
C SER A 314 16.42 -8.06 -34.52
N ILE A 315 15.88 -8.74 -33.48
CA ILE A 315 16.57 -9.80 -32.74
C ILE A 315 15.78 -11.09 -32.83
N ASP A 316 16.48 -12.15 -33.24
CA ASP A 316 15.99 -13.53 -33.14
C ASP A 316 16.63 -14.23 -31.94
N TYR A 317 15.92 -14.26 -30.82
CA TYR A 317 16.39 -14.88 -29.58
C TYR A 317 16.66 -16.39 -29.72
N ALA A 318 16.04 -17.08 -30.68
CA ALA A 318 16.30 -18.49 -30.93
C ALA A 318 17.73 -18.77 -31.40
N THR A 319 18.42 -17.74 -31.94
CA THR A 319 19.81 -17.82 -32.38
C THR A 319 20.83 -17.44 -31.32
N MET A 320 20.37 -16.88 -30.18
CA MET A 320 21.24 -16.41 -29.10
C MET A 320 21.64 -17.54 -28.14
N LYS A 321 22.83 -17.43 -27.57
CA LYS A 321 23.32 -18.38 -26.58
C LYS A 321 22.69 -18.07 -25.22
N PRO A 322 22.06 -19.06 -24.55
CA PRO A 322 21.61 -18.87 -23.16
C PRO A 322 22.77 -18.54 -22.21
N ASN A 323 22.52 -17.62 -21.26
CA ASN A 323 23.53 -17.26 -20.26
C ASN A 323 23.70 -18.32 -19.16
N GLY A 324 22.76 -19.25 -19.06
CA GLY A 324 22.78 -20.33 -18.04
C GLY A 324 22.30 -19.90 -16.65
N THR A 325 21.90 -18.64 -16.46
CA THR A 325 21.41 -18.08 -15.18
C THR A 325 19.97 -17.60 -15.24
N HIS A 326 19.31 -17.68 -16.41
CA HIS A 326 17.93 -17.26 -16.59
C HIS A 326 16.98 -18.01 -15.63
N GLY A 327 16.30 -17.27 -14.74
CA GLY A 327 15.44 -17.84 -13.70
C GLY A 327 14.13 -18.40 -14.25
N ALA A 328 13.54 -17.76 -15.26
CA ALA A 328 12.25 -18.14 -15.85
C ALA A 328 12.35 -19.27 -16.88
N ASN A 329 13.28 -20.20 -16.71
CA ASN A 329 13.38 -21.36 -17.62
C ASN A 329 12.39 -22.49 -17.23
N ASN A 330 12.04 -23.33 -18.22
CA ASN A 330 11.05 -24.40 -18.06
C ASN A 330 11.30 -25.32 -16.86
N ALA A 331 12.55 -25.70 -16.60
CA ALA A 331 12.89 -26.63 -15.52
C ALA A 331 12.68 -25.99 -14.15
N ASN A 332 13.16 -24.75 -13.96
CA ASN A 332 13.03 -24.03 -12.71
C ASN A 332 11.56 -23.69 -12.41
N VAL A 333 10.81 -23.24 -13.41
CA VAL A 333 9.38 -22.93 -13.24
C VAL A 333 8.59 -24.17 -12.84
N ARG A 334 8.87 -25.35 -13.45
CA ARG A 334 8.23 -26.63 -13.05
C ARG A 334 8.54 -26.98 -11.59
N ARG A 335 9.78 -26.79 -11.15
CA ARG A 335 10.20 -27.02 -9.75
C ARG A 335 9.37 -26.15 -8.77
N TYR A 336 9.16 -24.87 -9.10
CA TYR A 336 8.32 -24.00 -8.28
C TYR A 336 6.84 -24.39 -8.34
N ILE A 337 6.31 -24.78 -9.50
CA ILE A 337 4.93 -25.28 -9.63
C ILE A 337 4.72 -26.51 -8.74
N ASP A 338 5.65 -27.47 -8.75
CA ASP A 338 5.55 -28.67 -7.92
C ASP A 338 5.51 -28.32 -6.44
N PHE A 339 6.44 -27.50 -5.95
CA PHE A 339 6.47 -27.07 -4.55
C PHE A 339 5.23 -26.28 -4.17
N ALA A 340 4.85 -25.28 -4.96
CA ALA A 340 3.69 -24.42 -4.67
C ALA A 340 2.39 -25.23 -4.63
N SER A 341 2.16 -26.12 -5.60
CA SER A 341 0.96 -26.96 -5.66
C SER A 341 0.89 -27.96 -4.51
N GLU A 342 2.03 -28.60 -4.13
CA GLU A 342 2.09 -29.51 -3.00
C GLU A 342 1.71 -28.83 -1.68
N HIS A 343 2.01 -27.55 -1.55
CA HIS A 343 1.77 -26.79 -0.33
C HIS A 343 0.52 -25.90 -0.38
N GLY A 344 -0.34 -26.05 -1.39
CA GLY A 344 -1.68 -25.41 -1.46
C GLY A 344 -1.66 -23.94 -1.80
N PHE A 345 -0.67 -23.48 -2.58
CA PHE A 345 -0.66 -22.14 -3.15
C PHE A 345 -1.53 -22.08 -4.40
N ASP A 346 -2.20 -20.93 -4.60
CA ASP A 346 -3.16 -20.72 -5.68
C ASP A 346 -2.47 -20.36 -7.00
N GLN A 347 -1.38 -19.59 -6.92
CA GLN A 347 -0.71 -19.03 -8.09
C GLN A 347 0.82 -19.02 -7.95
N LEU A 348 1.49 -18.96 -9.10
CA LEU A 348 2.94 -18.74 -9.21
C LEU A 348 3.21 -17.57 -10.14
N LEU A 349 3.82 -16.50 -9.61
CA LEU A 349 4.38 -15.39 -10.38
C LEU A 349 5.66 -15.82 -11.06
N ILE A 350 5.85 -15.43 -12.33
CA ILE A 350 7.10 -15.65 -13.05
C ILE A 350 7.56 -14.33 -13.68
N GLU A 351 8.61 -13.77 -13.14
CA GLU A 351 9.28 -12.61 -13.74
C GLU A 351 10.32 -13.06 -14.78
N GLY A 352 10.65 -12.21 -15.73
CA GLY A 352 11.64 -12.52 -16.76
C GLY A 352 11.19 -13.53 -17.83
N TRP A 353 9.88 -13.79 -17.95
CA TRP A 353 9.36 -14.79 -18.89
C TRP A 353 9.45 -14.35 -20.37
N ASN A 354 9.35 -13.05 -20.64
CA ASN A 354 9.25 -12.44 -21.98
C ASN A 354 10.57 -11.80 -22.40
N ILE A 355 10.75 -11.61 -23.72
CA ILE A 355 11.97 -11.04 -24.32
C ILE A 355 12.14 -9.56 -23.96
N GLY A 356 13.42 -9.09 -23.90
CA GLY A 356 13.77 -7.68 -23.76
C GLY A 356 14.57 -7.31 -22.50
N TRP A 357 14.74 -8.21 -21.54
CA TRP A 357 15.36 -7.91 -20.25
C TRP A 357 16.87 -7.64 -20.29
N GLU A 358 17.56 -7.90 -21.40
CA GLU A 358 19.00 -7.62 -21.55
C GLU A 358 19.31 -6.14 -21.54
N ASP A 359 18.31 -5.28 -21.88
CA ASP A 359 18.50 -3.83 -22.04
C ASP A 359 17.18 -3.10 -21.71
N TRP A 360 16.57 -3.43 -20.56
CA TRP A 360 15.23 -2.93 -20.21
C TRP A 360 15.24 -1.61 -19.43
N PHE A 361 16.25 -1.37 -18.62
CA PHE A 361 16.28 -0.34 -17.63
C PHE A 361 17.31 0.76 -17.90
N GLY A 362 17.00 2.01 -17.56
CA GLY A 362 17.96 3.13 -17.55
C GLY A 362 18.11 3.88 -18.87
N HIS A 363 17.58 3.41 -20.00
CA HIS A 363 17.75 4.03 -21.31
C HIS A 363 16.53 4.80 -21.82
N GLN A 364 15.43 4.82 -21.08
CA GLN A 364 14.17 5.47 -21.46
C GLN A 364 13.73 5.11 -22.90
N LYS A 365 13.75 3.83 -23.22
CA LYS A 365 13.29 3.31 -24.53
C LYS A 365 11.77 3.28 -24.59
N ASP A 366 11.18 3.73 -25.70
CA ASP A 366 9.73 3.62 -25.91
C ASP A 366 9.30 2.15 -26.07
N TYR A 367 9.91 1.42 -27.02
CA TYR A 367 9.58 0.01 -27.27
C TYR A 367 10.55 -0.92 -26.51
N VAL A 368 10.21 -1.23 -25.27
CA VAL A 368 11.02 -2.06 -24.36
C VAL A 368 10.59 -3.52 -24.41
N PHE A 369 9.28 -3.77 -24.22
CA PHE A 369 8.67 -5.09 -24.18
C PHE A 369 7.46 -5.16 -25.12
N ASP A 370 7.15 -6.34 -25.64
CA ASP A 370 5.95 -6.58 -26.45
C ASP A 370 4.82 -7.28 -25.67
N PHE A 371 5.13 -7.77 -24.44
CA PHE A 371 4.21 -8.43 -23.53
C PHE A 371 3.52 -9.70 -24.05
N VAL A 372 4.01 -10.28 -25.13
CA VAL A 372 3.41 -11.47 -25.77
C VAL A 372 4.43 -12.53 -26.18
N THR A 373 5.70 -12.18 -26.33
CA THR A 373 6.74 -13.11 -26.81
C THR A 373 7.57 -13.67 -25.67
N PRO A 374 7.47 -14.97 -25.36
CA PRO A 374 8.30 -15.60 -24.35
C PRO A 374 9.75 -15.79 -24.83
N TYR A 375 10.67 -15.93 -23.89
CA TYR A 375 12.02 -16.42 -24.21
C TYR A 375 12.01 -17.86 -24.74
N PRO A 376 13.04 -18.29 -25.49
CA PRO A 376 13.08 -19.64 -26.08
C PRO A 376 13.02 -20.79 -25.10
N ASP A 377 13.43 -20.59 -23.84
CA ASP A 377 13.42 -21.58 -22.77
C ASP A 377 12.19 -21.48 -21.84
N PHE A 378 11.19 -20.64 -22.22
CA PHE A 378 9.92 -20.52 -21.49
C PHE A 378 8.75 -20.94 -22.42
N ASP A 379 8.30 -22.18 -22.29
CA ASP A 379 7.11 -22.68 -23.01
C ASP A 379 5.84 -22.28 -22.26
N ILE A 380 5.27 -21.11 -22.62
CA ILE A 380 4.10 -20.54 -21.96
C ILE A 380 2.90 -21.50 -21.96
N LYS A 381 2.69 -22.25 -23.06
CA LYS A 381 1.57 -23.18 -23.14
C LYS A 381 1.80 -24.39 -22.24
N ALA A 382 2.94 -25.05 -22.36
CA ALA A 382 3.25 -26.26 -21.60
C ALA A 382 3.31 -25.97 -20.08
N LEU A 383 3.81 -24.81 -19.66
CA LEU A 383 3.87 -24.42 -18.26
C LEU A 383 2.49 -24.10 -17.67
N ASN A 384 1.61 -23.42 -18.41
CA ASN A 384 0.23 -23.19 -17.97
C ASN A 384 -0.56 -24.50 -17.91
N ASP A 385 -0.45 -25.37 -18.91
CA ASP A 385 -1.09 -26.68 -18.89
C ASP A 385 -0.62 -27.50 -17.69
N TYR A 386 0.68 -27.43 -17.36
CA TYR A 386 1.24 -28.13 -16.21
C TYR A 386 0.71 -27.57 -14.89
N ALA A 387 0.71 -26.26 -14.71
CA ALA A 387 0.16 -25.61 -13.51
C ALA A 387 -1.32 -25.95 -13.31
N HIS A 388 -2.13 -25.90 -14.39
CA HIS A 388 -3.54 -26.26 -14.35
C HIS A 388 -3.75 -27.74 -13.99
N SER A 389 -2.89 -28.64 -14.48
CA SER A 389 -2.94 -30.07 -14.11
C SER A 389 -2.67 -30.32 -12.63
N LYS A 390 -2.02 -29.38 -11.96
CA LYS A 390 -1.74 -29.35 -10.50
C LYS A 390 -2.78 -28.56 -9.70
N GLY A 391 -3.81 -28.01 -10.34
CA GLY A 391 -4.89 -27.24 -9.69
C GLY A 391 -4.51 -25.82 -9.33
N MET A 392 -3.46 -25.24 -9.92
CA MET A 392 -3.03 -23.85 -9.70
C MET A 392 -2.91 -23.09 -11.03
N LYS A 393 -2.74 -21.78 -10.96
CA LYS A 393 -2.52 -20.90 -12.11
C LYS A 393 -1.14 -20.24 -12.07
N LEU A 394 -0.69 -19.74 -13.20
CA LEU A 394 0.42 -18.81 -13.25
C LEU A 394 -0.10 -17.36 -13.10
N MET A 395 0.67 -16.49 -12.44
CA MET A 395 0.45 -15.06 -12.39
C MET A 395 1.34 -14.38 -13.42
N MET A 396 0.76 -13.52 -14.23
CA MET A 396 1.47 -12.78 -15.27
C MET A 396 2.35 -11.68 -14.68
N HIS A 397 3.46 -11.37 -15.34
CA HIS A 397 4.30 -10.20 -15.05
C HIS A 397 4.40 -9.30 -16.29
N HIS A 398 4.04 -8.04 -16.12
CA HIS A 398 4.20 -6.99 -17.12
C HIS A 398 5.07 -5.86 -16.56
N GLU A 399 6.38 -5.92 -16.78
CA GLU A 399 7.27 -4.79 -16.51
C GLU A 399 7.20 -3.80 -17.69
N THR A 400 6.97 -2.51 -17.40
CA THR A 400 6.86 -1.47 -18.44
C THR A 400 8.15 -0.69 -18.64
N SER A 401 9.09 -0.76 -17.70
CA SER A 401 10.31 0.09 -17.67
C SER A 401 9.97 1.58 -17.81
N GLY A 402 8.85 2.01 -17.20
CA GLY A 402 8.34 3.39 -17.26
C GLY A 402 7.71 3.79 -18.62
N SER A 403 7.67 2.91 -19.62
CA SER A 403 7.09 3.21 -20.94
C SER A 403 5.60 2.88 -21.00
N THR A 404 4.78 3.76 -20.43
CA THR A 404 3.32 3.57 -20.36
C THR A 404 2.65 3.58 -21.73
N ARG A 405 3.12 4.44 -22.63
CA ARG A 405 2.62 4.50 -23.99
C ARG A 405 2.84 3.17 -24.74
N ASN A 406 3.98 2.52 -24.54
CA ASN A 406 4.25 1.19 -25.09
C ASN A 406 3.32 0.15 -24.48
N TYR A 407 3.10 0.19 -23.16
CA TYR A 407 2.22 -0.74 -22.49
C TYR A 407 0.77 -0.61 -23.00
N GLU A 408 0.24 0.60 -23.10
CA GLU A 408 -1.10 0.83 -23.62
C GLU A 408 -1.30 0.34 -25.07
N ARG A 409 -0.29 0.48 -25.95
CA ARG A 409 -0.35 -0.05 -27.31
C ARG A 409 -0.46 -1.57 -27.39
N HIS A 410 0.13 -2.28 -26.42
CA HIS A 410 0.19 -3.74 -26.40
C HIS A 410 -0.82 -4.38 -25.46
N MET A 411 -1.52 -3.60 -24.65
CA MET A 411 -2.36 -4.06 -23.54
C MET A 411 -3.44 -5.05 -23.99
N GLU A 412 -4.14 -4.75 -25.10
CA GLU A 412 -5.16 -5.64 -25.63
C GLU A 412 -4.59 -7.01 -26.06
N ALA A 413 -3.45 -7.00 -26.76
CA ALA A 413 -2.78 -8.23 -27.17
C ALA A 413 -2.28 -9.03 -25.94
N ALA A 414 -1.72 -8.32 -24.94
CA ALA A 414 -1.23 -8.91 -23.72
C ALA A 414 -2.36 -9.57 -22.88
N TYR A 415 -3.48 -8.89 -22.69
CA TYR A 415 -4.61 -9.45 -21.96
C TYR A 415 -5.32 -10.56 -22.73
N THR A 416 -5.39 -10.48 -24.05
CA THR A 416 -5.87 -11.57 -24.89
C THR A 416 -4.99 -12.82 -24.75
N LEU A 417 -3.66 -12.66 -24.71
CA LEU A 417 -2.72 -13.75 -24.43
C LEU A 417 -2.96 -14.36 -23.06
N MET A 418 -3.16 -13.53 -22.04
CA MET A 418 -3.45 -13.98 -20.69
C MET A 418 -4.71 -14.84 -20.64
N ASN A 419 -5.80 -14.37 -21.23
CA ASN A 419 -7.06 -15.11 -21.30
C ASN A 419 -6.90 -16.45 -22.07
N LYS A 420 -6.12 -16.45 -23.16
CA LYS A 420 -5.84 -17.65 -23.96
C LYS A 420 -5.18 -18.76 -23.10
N TYR A 421 -4.32 -18.39 -22.18
CA TYR A 421 -3.56 -19.35 -21.35
C TYR A 421 -4.09 -19.47 -19.91
N GLY A 422 -5.22 -18.82 -19.59
CA GLY A 422 -5.91 -18.96 -18.31
C GLY A 422 -5.35 -18.19 -17.15
N TYR A 423 -4.53 -17.14 -17.40
CA TYR A 423 -4.15 -16.19 -16.38
C TYR A 423 -5.34 -15.33 -15.95
N ASP A 424 -5.44 -15.01 -14.67
CA ASP A 424 -6.47 -14.12 -14.11
C ASP A 424 -5.90 -13.02 -13.20
N ALA A 425 -4.58 -12.94 -13.08
CA ALA A 425 -3.89 -11.91 -12.31
C ALA A 425 -2.60 -11.48 -13.00
N VAL A 426 -2.26 -10.19 -12.87
CA VAL A 426 -1.03 -9.58 -13.39
C VAL A 426 -0.34 -8.75 -12.32
N LYS A 427 0.97 -8.94 -12.15
CA LYS A 427 1.87 -7.97 -11.52
C LYS A 427 2.37 -7.04 -12.62
N SER A 428 2.07 -5.74 -12.52
CA SER A 428 2.57 -4.71 -13.44
C SER A 428 3.60 -3.83 -12.74
N GLY A 429 4.74 -3.58 -13.39
CA GLY A 429 5.84 -2.78 -12.88
C GLY A 429 6.11 -1.53 -13.72
N TYR A 430 6.70 -0.51 -13.09
CA TYR A 430 6.98 0.79 -13.71
C TYR A 430 8.37 1.30 -13.29
N VAL A 431 9.36 0.41 -13.32
CA VAL A 431 10.72 0.73 -12.91
C VAL A 431 11.38 1.75 -13.85
N GLY A 432 12.05 2.75 -13.27
CA GLY A 432 12.81 3.75 -14.01
C GLY A 432 12.02 5.01 -14.34
N ASN A 433 12.67 5.91 -15.09
CA ASN A 433 12.05 7.19 -15.44
C ASN A 433 10.91 7.01 -16.45
N MET A 434 9.86 7.81 -16.28
CA MET A 434 8.66 7.73 -17.10
C MET A 434 8.90 8.13 -18.56
N LEU A 435 8.11 7.54 -19.45
CA LEU A 435 7.88 7.97 -20.82
C LEU A 435 6.38 8.26 -21.02
N PRO A 436 6.04 9.46 -21.55
CA PRO A 436 6.92 10.50 -22.15
C PRO A 436 7.90 11.15 -21.16
N LYS A 437 9.06 11.58 -21.69
CA LYS A 437 10.09 12.26 -20.89
C LYS A 437 9.55 13.51 -20.22
N GLY A 438 9.89 13.68 -18.94
CA GLY A 438 9.46 14.80 -18.11
C GLY A 438 8.21 14.50 -17.28
N GLU A 439 7.45 13.44 -17.61
CA GLU A 439 6.40 12.96 -16.75
C GLU A 439 7.00 12.28 -15.51
N HIS A 440 6.25 12.33 -14.40
CA HIS A 440 6.60 11.72 -13.14
C HIS A 440 5.62 10.61 -12.78
N HIS A 441 6.03 9.64 -11.97
CA HIS A 441 5.21 8.50 -11.53
C HIS A 441 3.87 8.92 -10.90
N TYR A 442 3.79 10.11 -10.29
CA TYR A 442 2.63 10.54 -9.50
C TYR A 442 1.92 11.75 -10.08
N GLY A 443 2.27 12.18 -11.29
CA GLY A 443 1.57 13.22 -12.03
C GLY A 443 0.16 12.80 -12.49
N GLN A 444 -0.67 13.76 -12.90
CA GLN A 444 -2.04 13.50 -13.39
C GLN A 444 -2.04 12.51 -14.57
N TRP A 445 -1.10 12.63 -15.51
CA TRP A 445 -0.94 11.73 -16.65
C TRP A 445 -0.82 10.26 -16.20
N MET A 446 0.09 10.00 -15.26
CA MET A 446 0.36 8.65 -14.79
C MET A 446 -0.78 8.09 -13.93
N ASN A 447 -1.39 8.93 -13.08
CA ASN A 447 -2.55 8.51 -12.28
C ASN A 447 -3.72 8.11 -13.18
N ASN A 448 -3.92 8.80 -14.31
CA ASN A 448 -4.91 8.41 -15.32
C ASN A 448 -4.54 7.09 -15.99
N HIS A 449 -3.25 6.86 -16.30
CA HIS A 449 -2.78 5.59 -16.84
C HIS A 449 -3.01 4.41 -15.87
N TYR A 450 -2.63 4.54 -14.59
CA TYR A 450 -2.83 3.46 -13.61
C TYR A 450 -4.29 3.04 -13.51
N LEU A 451 -5.19 4.01 -13.44
CA LEU A 451 -6.63 3.73 -13.41
C LEU A 451 -7.14 3.14 -14.72
N TYR A 452 -6.64 3.62 -15.86
CA TYR A 452 -6.95 3.06 -17.18
C TYR A 452 -6.56 1.59 -17.26
N ALA A 453 -5.34 1.22 -16.86
CA ALA A 453 -4.85 -0.15 -16.85
C ALA A 453 -5.73 -1.08 -15.98
N VAL A 454 -6.14 -0.63 -14.79
CA VAL A 454 -7.06 -1.39 -13.92
C VAL A 454 -8.42 -1.61 -14.58
N LYS A 455 -8.97 -0.60 -15.25
CA LYS A 455 -10.26 -0.69 -15.93
C LYS A 455 -10.20 -1.58 -17.18
N GLU A 456 -9.13 -1.51 -17.96
CA GLU A 456 -8.92 -2.39 -19.10
C GLU A 456 -8.74 -3.85 -18.65
N ALA A 457 -7.95 -4.09 -17.60
CA ALA A 457 -7.80 -5.42 -17.00
C ALA A 457 -9.15 -6.01 -16.55
N ALA A 458 -10.02 -5.18 -15.96
CA ALA A 458 -11.36 -5.63 -15.53
C ALA A 458 -12.23 -6.14 -16.69
N LYS A 459 -12.11 -5.54 -17.89
CA LYS A 459 -12.83 -6.02 -19.09
C LYS A 459 -12.43 -7.43 -19.51
N HIS A 460 -11.21 -7.83 -19.17
CA HIS A 460 -10.66 -9.17 -19.42
C HIS A 460 -10.72 -10.09 -18.20
N HIS A 461 -11.40 -9.69 -17.12
CA HIS A 461 -11.46 -10.41 -15.85
C HIS A 461 -10.07 -10.69 -15.26
N ILE A 462 -9.22 -9.70 -15.25
CA ILE A 462 -7.84 -9.76 -14.72
C ILE A 462 -7.72 -8.91 -13.46
N MET A 463 -7.21 -9.51 -12.39
CA MET A 463 -6.82 -8.83 -11.16
C MET A 463 -5.46 -8.16 -11.34
N VAL A 464 -5.27 -6.99 -10.75
CA VAL A 464 -4.06 -6.17 -10.91
C VAL A 464 -3.35 -5.98 -9.58
N ASN A 465 -2.04 -6.23 -9.58
CA ASN A 465 -1.08 -5.89 -8.55
C ASN A 465 -0.06 -4.91 -9.14
N GLY A 466 -0.15 -3.62 -8.80
CA GLY A 466 0.72 -2.57 -9.37
C GLY A 466 1.93 -2.30 -8.50
N HIS A 467 3.14 -2.42 -9.06
CA HIS A 467 4.40 -2.03 -8.42
C HIS A 467 4.89 -0.69 -8.98
N GLU A 468 5.63 0.11 -8.20
CA GLU A 468 6.11 1.47 -8.47
C GLU A 468 4.99 2.49 -8.83
N ALA A 469 3.75 2.07 -8.95
CA ALA A 469 2.60 2.94 -9.19
C ALA A 469 2.38 3.91 -8.02
N VAL A 470 1.52 4.92 -8.22
CA VAL A 470 1.14 5.81 -7.12
C VAL A 470 0.55 5.03 -5.96
N ARG A 471 0.86 5.44 -4.73
CA ARG A 471 0.31 4.82 -3.53
C ARG A 471 -1.23 4.80 -3.55
N PRO A 472 -1.87 3.78 -2.96
CA PRO A 472 -3.32 3.65 -2.98
C PRO A 472 -4.02 4.78 -2.24
N THR A 473 -5.22 5.10 -2.74
CA THR A 473 -6.12 6.12 -2.20
C THR A 473 -7.55 5.59 -2.06
N GLY A 474 -7.70 4.27 -1.87
CA GLY A 474 -8.98 3.61 -1.66
C GLY A 474 -9.74 3.22 -2.93
N LEU A 475 -9.12 3.38 -4.11
CA LEU A 475 -9.74 3.04 -5.40
C LEU A 475 -10.13 1.56 -5.52
N CYS A 476 -9.57 0.68 -4.69
CA CYS A 476 -9.94 -0.73 -4.61
C CYS A 476 -11.40 -0.94 -4.13
N ARG A 477 -12.05 0.04 -3.49
CA ARG A 477 -13.49 0.02 -3.26
C ARG A 477 -14.27 0.12 -4.57
N THR A 478 -13.87 1.03 -5.46
CA THR A 478 -14.53 1.32 -6.73
C THR A 478 -14.20 0.28 -7.80
N TYR A 479 -12.95 -0.19 -7.80
CA TYR A 479 -12.42 -1.19 -8.72
C TYR A 479 -11.73 -2.32 -7.94
N PRO A 480 -12.49 -3.29 -7.41
CA PRO A 480 -11.95 -4.33 -6.53
C PRO A 480 -11.05 -5.35 -7.23
N ASN A 481 -10.89 -5.29 -8.55
CA ASN A 481 -9.85 -6.01 -9.26
C ASN A 481 -8.44 -5.40 -9.08
N LEU A 482 -8.32 -4.20 -8.51
CA LEU A 482 -7.07 -3.68 -7.96
C LEU A 482 -6.81 -4.34 -6.61
N VAL A 483 -6.23 -5.54 -6.64
CA VAL A 483 -6.06 -6.40 -5.46
C VAL A 483 -4.75 -6.17 -4.72
N GLY A 484 -3.78 -5.55 -5.36
CA GLY A 484 -2.47 -5.29 -4.77
C GLY A 484 -1.79 -4.09 -5.35
N ASN A 485 -0.87 -3.55 -4.56
CA ASN A 485 -0.01 -2.46 -4.94
C ASN A 485 1.20 -2.49 -4.00
N GLU A 486 2.42 -2.27 -4.51
CA GLU A 486 3.59 -2.13 -3.64
C GLU A 486 3.70 -0.68 -3.16
N SER A 487 4.11 0.23 -4.03
CA SER A 487 4.23 1.69 -3.84
C SER A 487 4.77 2.11 -2.48
N ALA A 488 5.77 1.40 -2.00
CA ALA A 488 6.60 1.66 -0.83
C ALA A 488 7.75 0.65 -0.79
N ARG A 489 8.73 0.90 0.06
CA ARG A 489 9.88 0.01 0.25
C ARG A 489 9.41 -1.35 0.80
N GLY A 490 9.43 -2.38 -0.05
CA GLY A 490 9.08 -3.76 0.27
C GLY A 490 10.29 -4.64 0.60
N THR A 491 10.06 -5.96 0.62
CA THR A 491 11.10 -6.95 0.97
C THR A 491 12.31 -6.91 0.04
N GLU A 492 12.16 -6.53 -1.24
CA GLU A 492 13.29 -6.52 -2.19
C GLU A 492 14.45 -5.65 -1.72
N TYR A 493 14.19 -4.55 -1.03
CA TYR A 493 15.23 -3.67 -0.49
C TYR A 493 16.07 -4.30 0.62
N GLN A 494 15.62 -5.40 1.19
CA GLN A 494 16.46 -6.21 2.08
C GLN A 494 17.68 -6.79 1.33
N ALA A 495 17.55 -7.03 0.02
CA ALA A 495 18.66 -7.46 -0.84
C ALA A 495 19.53 -6.31 -1.35
N PHE A 496 19.14 -5.06 -1.09
CA PHE A 496 19.83 -3.83 -1.52
C PHE A 496 20.31 -2.99 -0.32
N GLY A 497 20.86 -3.63 0.69
CA GLY A 497 21.39 -2.97 1.88
C GLY A 497 20.49 -3.05 3.11
N GLY A 498 19.31 -3.61 3.00
CA GLY A 498 18.37 -3.81 4.11
C GLY A 498 17.46 -2.62 4.39
N SER A 499 16.51 -2.83 5.30
CA SER A 499 15.61 -1.80 5.84
C SER A 499 15.72 -1.79 7.36
N LYS A 500 15.43 -0.65 7.99
CA LYS A 500 15.36 -0.54 9.46
C LYS A 500 14.26 -1.47 10.00
N THR A 501 14.49 -2.04 11.17
CA THR A 501 13.51 -2.92 11.83
C THR A 501 12.18 -2.24 12.10
N MET A 502 12.19 -0.92 12.36
CA MET A 502 10.97 -0.15 12.60
C MET A 502 10.08 0.00 11.35
N HIS A 503 10.61 -0.19 10.14
CA HIS A 503 9.89 0.06 8.90
C HIS A 503 8.54 -0.69 8.84
N VAL A 504 8.55 -1.97 9.19
CA VAL A 504 7.33 -2.82 9.19
C VAL A 504 6.31 -2.45 10.27
N THR A 505 6.68 -1.67 11.28
CA THR A 505 5.75 -1.15 12.29
C THR A 505 5.19 0.22 11.93
N VAL A 506 5.76 0.89 10.93
CA VAL A 506 5.29 2.19 10.42
C VAL A 506 4.39 2.05 9.20
N LEU A 507 4.68 1.10 8.30
CA LEU A 507 3.88 0.86 7.08
C LEU A 507 2.37 0.71 7.33
N PRO A 508 1.89 0.02 8.40
CA PRO A 508 0.46 -0.06 8.70
C PRO A 508 -0.20 1.30 8.96
N PHE A 509 0.53 2.26 9.53
CA PHE A 509 0.05 3.62 9.81
C PHE A 509 0.14 4.57 8.62
N THR A 510 0.89 4.21 7.60
CA THR A 510 1.21 5.08 6.48
C THR A 510 0.76 4.45 5.16
N ARG A 511 1.57 3.61 4.55
CA ARG A 511 1.33 3.03 3.22
C ARG A 511 0.01 2.25 3.11
N LEU A 512 -0.39 1.53 4.17
CA LEU A 512 -1.61 0.72 4.16
C LEU A 512 -2.90 1.54 4.36
N LYS A 513 -2.82 2.84 4.61
CA LYS A 513 -4.01 3.70 4.82
C LYS A 513 -4.92 3.79 3.60
N GLY A 514 -4.37 3.70 2.41
CA GLY A 514 -5.11 3.78 1.15
C GLY A 514 -5.52 2.44 0.55
N GLY A 515 -5.00 1.33 1.06
CA GLY A 515 -5.27 0.00 0.51
C GLY A 515 -4.17 -1.03 0.80
N PRO A 516 -4.36 -2.28 0.37
CA PRO A 516 -3.44 -3.38 0.65
C PRO A 516 -2.06 -3.14 0.04
N MET A 517 -1.04 -3.78 0.64
CA MET A 517 0.33 -3.74 0.15
C MET A 517 0.83 -5.14 -0.21
N ASP A 518 1.37 -5.29 -1.41
CA ASP A 518 2.18 -6.45 -1.78
C ASP A 518 3.61 -6.28 -1.21
N TYR A 519 3.74 -6.55 0.10
CA TYR A 519 5.01 -6.42 0.83
C TYR A 519 6.01 -7.52 0.49
N THR A 520 5.54 -8.64 -0.07
CA THR A 520 6.34 -9.85 -0.40
C THR A 520 7.02 -10.49 0.82
N PRO A 521 6.24 -10.86 1.86
CA PRO A 521 6.80 -11.44 3.09
C PRO A 521 7.23 -12.90 2.94
N GLY A 522 7.80 -13.47 4.01
CA GLY A 522 8.04 -14.89 4.14
C GLY A 522 9.46 -15.32 3.83
N ILE A 523 10.43 -14.43 3.89
CA ILE A 523 11.84 -14.78 3.77
C ILE A 523 12.30 -15.53 5.03
N PHE A 524 12.88 -16.71 4.87
CA PHE A 524 13.41 -17.54 5.95
C PHE A 524 14.94 -17.59 5.98
N GLU A 525 15.59 -17.45 4.81
CA GLU A 525 17.04 -17.29 4.77
C GLU A 525 17.40 -15.79 4.83
N MET A 526 17.75 -15.32 6.02
CA MET A 526 18.03 -13.90 6.25
C MET A 526 19.41 -13.48 5.77
N ASP A 527 20.34 -14.40 5.66
CA ASP A 527 21.68 -14.16 5.18
C ASP A 527 21.74 -14.39 3.66
N ILE A 528 21.67 -13.30 2.90
CA ILE A 528 21.57 -13.36 1.44
C ILE A 528 22.86 -13.90 0.81
N GLU A 529 24.01 -13.78 1.49
CA GLU A 529 25.28 -14.34 1.04
C GLU A 529 25.21 -15.87 0.84
N LYS A 530 24.32 -16.56 1.59
CA LYS A 530 24.05 -18.00 1.40
C LYS A 530 23.25 -18.32 0.14
N ILE A 531 22.52 -17.33 -0.40
CA ILE A 531 21.78 -17.45 -1.66
C ILE A 531 22.67 -17.04 -2.83
N ASN A 532 23.38 -15.93 -2.70
CA ASN A 532 24.34 -15.40 -3.65
C ASN A 532 25.58 -14.86 -2.92
N PRO A 533 26.75 -15.52 -3.03
CA PRO A 533 27.97 -15.11 -2.33
C PRO A 533 28.48 -13.71 -2.65
N ASN A 534 27.98 -13.07 -3.70
CA ASN A 534 28.34 -11.71 -4.09
C ASN A 534 27.39 -10.65 -3.50
N ASN A 535 26.32 -11.04 -2.82
CA ASN A 535 25.37 -10.14 -2.19
C ASN A 535 25.51 -10.25 -0.66
N HIS A 536 26.15 -9.26 -0.05
CA HIS A 536 26.42 -9.21 1.39
C HIS A 536 25.30 -8.52 2.20
N SER A 537 24.12 -8.38 1.64
CA SER A 537 22.95 -7.81 2.34
C SER A 537 22.35 -8.83 3.31
N HIS A 538 21.58 -8.33 4.26
CA HIS A 538 20.91 -9.13 5.28
C HIS A 538 19.46 -8.68 5.44
N VAL A 539 18.54 -9.66 5.59
CA VAL A 539 17.13 -9.37 5.90
C VAL A 539 17.00 -9.08 7.39
N ASN A 540 16.73 -7.80 7.74
CA ASN A 540 16.65 -7.35 9.13
C ASN A 540 15.33 -7.76 9.79
N SER A 541 15.18 -9.06 10.05
CA SER A 541 13.96 -9.70 10.54
C SER A 541 14.28 -11.03 11.21
N THR A 542 13.31 -11.62 11.91
CA THR A 542 13.35 -13.03 12.35
C THR A 542 12.31 -13.88 11.59
N ILE A 543 12.43 -15.20 11.61
CA ILE A 543 11.40 -16.08 11.03
C ILE A 543 10.03 -15.79 11.66
N ALA A 544 9.94 -15.62 12.97
CA ALA A 544 8.67 -15.31 13.64
C ALA A 544 8.07 -13.98 13.21
N ASN A 545 8.90 -12.97 12.96
CA ASN A 545 8.45 -11.69 12.38
C ASN A 545 7.92 -11.89 10.95
N GLN A 546 8.63 -12.65 10.10
CA GLN A 546 8.18 -12.94 8.73
C GLN A 546 6.82 -13.64 8.70
N LEU A 547 6.53 -14.53 9.66
CA LEU A 547 5.21 -15.13 9.80
C LEU A 547 4.16 -14.09 10.21
N ALA A 548 4.49 -13.21 11.16
CA ALA A 548 3.58 -12.16 11.64
C ALA A 548 3.18 -11.16 10.57
N LEU A 549 4.05 -10.90 9.59
CA LEU A 549 3.79 -9.98 8.46
C LEU A 549 2.56 -10.37 7.64
N TYR A 550 2.20 -11.65 7.57
CA TYR A 550 0.96 -12.10 6.90
C TYR A 550 -0.31 -11.56 7.56
N CYS A 551 -0.24 -11.17 8.83
CA CYS A 551 -1.34 -10.53 9.55
C CYS A 551 -1.22 -9.01 9.57
N THR A 552 -0.02 -8.46 9.76
CA THR A 552 0.20 -7.01 9.95
C THR A 552 0.27 -6.25 8.63
N MET A 553 0.79 -6.85 7.55
CA MET A 553 0.79 -6.31 6.20
C MET A 553 -0.42 -6.86 5.44
N TYR A 554 -1.56 -6.17 5.60
CA TYR A 554 -2.79 -6.62 4.96
C TYR A 554 -2.67 -6.62 3.43
N SER A 555 -3.02 -7.73 2.82
CA SER A 555 -3.19 -7.88 1.37
C SER A 555 -4.12 -9.06 1.05
N PRO A 556 -5.04 -8.95 0.08
CA PRO A 556 -5.79 -10.09 -0.45
C PRO A 556 -4.92 -10.98 -1.35
N ILE A 557 -3.73 -10.51 -1.73
CA ILE A 557 -2.70 -11.31 -2.38
C ILE A 557 -1.47 -11.36 -1.47
N GLN A 558 -1.09 -12.55 -1.02
CA GLN A 558 0.05 -12.73 -0.12
C GLN A 558 1.07 -13.67 -0.75
N MET A 559 2.30 -13.21 -0.83
CA MET A 559 3.41 -13.97 -1.39
C MET A 559 4.14 -14.78 -0.31
N ALA A 560 4.48 -16.01 -0.63
CA ALA A 560 5.58 -16.72 0.04
C ALA A 560 6.83 -16.49 -0.82
N ALA A 561 7.64 -15.51 -0.42
CA ALA A 561 8.61 -14.88 -1.31
C ALA A 561 9.94 -15.63 -1.43
N ASP A 562 10.30 -16.49 -0.47
CA ASP A 562 11.56 -17.19 -0.45
C ASP A 562 11.63 -18.38 -1.43
N LEU A 563 12.80 -18.92 -1.61
CA LEU A 563 13.07 -20.08 -2.44
C LEU A 563 12.52 -21.36 -1.78
N PRO A 564 12.03 -22.35 -2.54
CA PRO A 564 11.55 -23.63 -2.00
C PRO A 564 12.51 -24.29 -1.03
N GLU A 565 13.79 -24.36 -1.35
CA GLU A 565 14.84 -24.98 -0.53
C GLU A 565 15.05 -24.31 0.83
N ASN A 566 14.67 -23.04 1.00
CA ASN A 566 14.76 -22.34 2.28
C ASN A 566 13.56 -22.68 3.17
N TYR A 567 12.38 -22.86 2.59
CA TYR A 567 11.21 -23.36 3.32
C TYR A 567 11.39 -24.81 3.78
N GLU A 568 12.01 -25.68 2.96
CA GLU A 568 12.26 -27.07 3.30
C GLU A 568 13.10 -27.23 4.58
N LYS A 569 13.92 -26.26 4.93
CA LYS A 569 14.70 -26.25 6.18
C LYS A 569 13.84 -25.99 7.44
N HIS A 570 12.64 -25.41 7.28
CA HIS A 570 11.78 -24.91 8.35
C HIS A 570 10.29 -25.20 8.08
N MET A 571 9.97 -26.42 7.69
CA MET A 571 8.61 -26.84 7.30
C MET A 571 7.60 -26.71 8.45
N ASP A 572 8.04 -26.78 9.69
CA ASP A 572 7.23 -26.58 10.88
C ASP A 572 6.78 -25.10 11.03
N ALA A 573 7.66 -24.15 10.77
CA ALA A 573 7.31 -22.71 10.72
C ALA A 573 6.53 -22.37 9.44
N PHE A 574 6.89 -22.96 8.30
CA PHE A 574 6.19 -22.79 7.02
C PHE A 574 4.70 -23.17 7.09
N GLN A 575 4.34 -24.06 8.02
CA GLN A 575 2.95 -24.44 8.26
C GLN A 575 2.05 -23.23 8.54
N PHE A 576 2.54 -22.18 9.22
CA PHE A 576 1.76 -20.96 9.43
C PHE A 576 1.42 -20.28 8.10
N ILE A 577 2.36 -20.16 7.17
CA ILE A 577 2.13 -19.55 5.84
C ILE A 577 1.10 -20.34 5.05
N LYS A 578 1.12 -21.67 5.18
CA LYS A 578 0.12 -22.56 4.55
C LYS A 578 -1.29 -22.33 5.12
N ASP A 579 -1.37 -22.14 6.44
CA ASP A 579 -2.64 -22.06 7.18
C ASP A 579 -3.30 -20.67 7.13
N VAL A 580 -2.50 -19.58 7.10
CA VAL A 580 -3.00 -18.22 7.24
C VAL A 580 -3.93 -17.85 6.09
N ALA A 581 -5.07 -17.21 6.43
CA ALA A 581 -6.00 -16.69 5.44
C ALA A 581 -5.52 -15.38 4.82
N VAL A 582 -6.14 -14.98 3.72
CA VAL A 582 -5.86 -13.72 3.00
C VAL A 582 -7.10 -12.84 2.81
N ASP A 583 -8.26 -13.27 3.31
CA ASP A 583 -9.51 -12.51 3.33
C ASP A 583 -10.20 -12.68 4.69
N TRP A 584 -10.83 -11.62 5.22
CA TRP A 584 -11.17 -11.53 6.62
C TRP A 584 -12.60 -11.08 6.88
N ASP A 585 -13.24 -11.66 7.90
CA ASP A 585 -14.54 -11.22 8.41
C ASP A 585 -14.41 -10.14 9.48
N ASP A 586 -13.33 -10.17 10.27
CA ASP A 586 -13.08 -9.23 11.36
C ASP A 586 -11.58 -9.00 11.55
N SER A 587 -11.19 -7.81 11.93
CA SER A 587 -9.81 -7.44 12.26
C SER A 587 -9.80 -6.55 13.49
N ARG A 588 -9.00 -6.93 14.51
CA ARG A 588 -8.88 -6.22 15.77
C ARG A 588 -7.43 -5.92 16.06
N TYR A 589 -7.09 -4.65 16.09
CA TYR A 589 -5.77 -4.19 16.51
C TYR A 589 -5.73 -4.24 18.04
N LEU A 590 -4.87 -5.11 18.58
CA LEU A 590 -4.78 -5.38 20.01
C LEU A 590 -3.84 -4.43 20.72
N GLU A 591 -2.71 -4.13 20.09
CA GLU A 591 -1.68 -3.20 20.55
C GLU A 591 -1.05 -2.50 19.34
N ALA A 592 -0.72 -1.23 19.49
CA ALA A 592 -0.03 -0.50 18.42
C ALA A 592 0.69 0.75 18.93
N GLU A 593 1.91 0.96 18.45
CA GLU A 593 2.66 2.21 18.57
C GLU A 593 3.57 2.34 17.33
N PRO A 594 3.46 3.40 16.53
CA PRO A 594 4.30 3.58 15.34
C PRO A 594 5.79 3.50 15.67
N GLY A 595 6.56 2.79 14.84
CA GLY A 595 7.99 2.59 15.03
C GLY A 595 8.36 1.57 16.10
N ARG A 596 7.42 1.13 16.91
CA ARG A 596 7.66 0.24 18.06
C ARG A 596 7.06 -1.15 17.84
N TYR A 597 5.76 -1.25 17.74
CA TYR A 597 5.07 -2.55 17.57
C TYR A 597 3.67 -2.40 16.97
N VAL A 598 3.20 -3.47 16.33
CA VAL A 598 1.81 -3.64 15.90
C VAL A 598 1.39 -5.07 16.15
N THR A 599 0.26 -5.27 16.87
CA THR A 599 -0.36 -6.56 17.09
C THR A 599 -1.80 -6.56 16.60
N VAL A 600 -2.14 -7.47 15.71
CA VAL A 600 -3.47 -7.59 15.12
C VAL A 600 -3.99 -9.03 15.18
N ALA A 601 -5.27 -9.19 15.49
CA ALA A 601 -6.01 -10.45 15.39
C ALA A 601 -7.00 -10.34 14.22
N ARG A 602 -7.03 -11.34 13.33
CA ARG A 602 -7.89 -11.36 12.14
C ARG A 602 -8.68 -12.67 12.08
N LYS A 603 -9.99 -12.57 11.85
CA LYS A 603 -10.88 -13.72 11.68
C LYS A 603 -10.97 -14.08 10.20
N ALA A 604 -10.60 -15.31 9.86
CA ALA A 604 -10.67 -15.81 8.48
C ALA A 604 -12.12 -15.85 8.00
N LYS A 605 -12.34 -15.32 6.79
CA LYS A 605 -13.68 -15.16 6.19
C LYS A 605 -14.43 -16.48 6.12
N GLY A 606 -15.69 -16.47 6.58
CA GLY A 606 -16.57 -17.62 6.56
C GLY A 606 -16.22 -18.74 7.54
N THR A 607 -15.33 -18.50 8.50
CA THR A 607 -14.86 -19.50 9.48
C THR A 607 -14.93 -19.01 10.92
N GLY A 608 -14.70 -19.90 11.88
CA GLY A 608 -14.44 -19.56 13.28
C GLY A 608 -12.95 -19.37 13.61
N ASN A 609 -12.06 -19.44 12.63
CA ASN A 609 -10.62 -19.44 12.83
C ASN A 609 -10.06 -18.01 12.90
N TRP A 610 -9.04 -17.81 13.73
CA TRP A 610 -8.36 -16.55 13.90
C TRP A 610 -6.86 -16.69 13.68
N PHE A 611 -6.24 -15.60 13.27
CA PHE A 611 -4.80 -15.49 13.12
C PHE A 611 -4.33 -14.20 13.80
N VAL A 612 -3.25 -14.29 14.57
CA VAL A 612 -2.66 -13.14 15.26
C VAL A 612 -1.25 -12.96 14.79
N GLY A 613 -0.85 -11.73 14.51
CA GLY A 613 0.52 -11.37 14.21
C GLY A 613 0.96 -10.17 15.04
N CYS A 614 2.18 -10.23 15.57
CA CYS A 614 2.87 -9.13 16.21
C CYS A 614 4.23 -8.93 15.57
N VAL A 615 4.51 -7.70 15.14
CA VAL A 615 5.85 -7.27 14.72
C VAL A 615 6.39 -6.25 15.71
N ALA A 616 7.66 -6.40 16.09
CA ALA A 616 8.42 -5.43 16.88
C ALA A 616 9.39 -4.67 15.96
N GLY A 617 9.54 -3.38 16.21
CA GLY A 617 10.39 -2.47 15.45
C GLY A 617 11.79 -2.32 16.06
N SER A 618 12.13 -1.09 16.41
CA SER A 618 13.48 -0.70 16.87
C SER A 618 13.83 -1.14 18.29
N GLU A 619 12.90 -1.81 18.98
CA GLU A 619 13.11 -2.29 20.35
C GLU A 619 12.28 -3.56 20.62
N GLU A 620 12.68 -4.30 21.65
CA GLU A 620 11.96 -5.45 22.14
C GLU A 620 10.56 -5.05 22.65
N HIS A 621 9.57 -5.92 22.40
CA HIS A 621 8.21 -5.75 22.92
C HIS A 621 7.73 -7.02 23.63
N THR A 622 7.07 -6.82 24.78
CA THR A 622 6.37 -7.90 25.49
C THR A 622 4.89 -7.61 25.52
N SER A 623 4.11 -8.44 24.85
CA SER A 623 2.66 -8.39 24.80
C SER A 623 2.02 -9.14 25.94
N THR A 624 0.94 -8.59 26.49
CA THR A 624 0.00 -9.33 27.35
C THR A 624 -1.37 -9.32 26.66
N LEU A 625 -1.64 -10.38 25.91
CA LEU A 625 -2.83 -10.47 25.07
C LEU A 625 -4.00 -11.11 25.81
N SER A 626 -5.18 -10.50 25.72
CA SER A 626 -6.45 -11.13 26.03
C SER A 626 -7.04 -11.74 24.75
N LEU A 627 -7.43 -13.01 24.79
CA LEU A 627 -8.13 -13.66 23.69
C LEU A 627 -9.65 -13.49 23.75
N ASP A 628 -10.14 -12.41 24.35
CA ASP A 628 -11.57 -12.12 24.55
C ASP A 628 -12.35 -11.88 23.25
N PHE A 629 -11.65 -11.74 22.12
CA PHE A 629 -12.22 -11.73 20.79
C PHE A 629 -12.74 -13.10 20.31
N LEU A 630 -12.34 -14.20 20.98
CA LEU A 630 -12.85 -15.53 20.70
C LEU A 630 -14.27 -15.71 21.23
N ASP A 631 -15.07 -16.53 20.58
CA ASP A 631 -16.44 -16.81 20.99
C ASP A 631 -16.50 -17.43 22.40
N LYS A 632 -17.35 -16.87 23.26
CA LYS A 632 -17.54 -17.37 24.62
C LYS A 632 -18.08 -18.79 24.62
N GLY A 633 -17.49 -19.65 25.45
CA GLY A 633 -17.91 -21.04 25.58
C GLY A 633 -17.31 -22.01 24.57
N LYS A 634 -16.64 -21.51 23.54
CA LYS A 634 -15.92 -22.35 22.55
C LYS A 634 -14.49 -22.65 22.99
N LYS A 635 -13.96 -23.76 22.49
CA LYS A 635 -12.56 -24.15 22.60
C LYS A 635 -11.88 -23.96 21.25
N TYR A 636 -10.61 -23.64 21.30
CA TYR A 636 -9.76 -23.49 20.11
C TYR A 636 -8.43 -24.18 20.34
N VAL A 637 -7.82 -24.63 19.24
CA VAL A 637 -6.41 -25.07 19.24
C VAL A 637 -5.59 -23.91 18.71
N ALA A 638 -4.70 -23.39 19.55
CA ALA A 638 -3.72 -22.38 19.15
C ALA A 638 -2.36 -23.02 18.89
N THR A 639 -1.70 -22.62 17.81
CA THR A 639 -0.29 -22.86 17.55
C THR A 639 0.42 -21.52 17.53
N ILE A 640 1.35 -21.33 18.45
CA ILE A 640 2.11 -20.09 18.66
C ILE A 640 3.50 -20.29 18.11
N TYR A 641 3.87 -19.46 17.16
CA TYR A 641 5.21 -19.33 16.55
C TYR A 641 5.84 -18.05 17.07
N ALA A 642 6.81 -18.12 17.95
CA ALA A 642 7.37 -16.95 18.60
C ALA A 642 8.90 -16.95 18.54
N ASP A 643 9.52 -15.80 18.63
CA ASP A 643 10.96 -15.66 18.75
C ASP A 643 11.49 -16.56 19.88
N GLY A 644 12.60 -17.26 19.63
CA GLY A 644 13.31 -18.04 20.61
C GLY A 644 13.93 -17.15 21.69
N LYS A 645 14.34 -17.77 22.80
CA LYS A 645 14.96 -17.05 23.91
C LYS A 645 16.23 -16.29 23.50
N ASP A 646 16.97 -16.83 22.57
CA ASP A 646 18.22 -16.34 22.02
C ASP A 646 18.06 -15.76 20.61
N ALA A 647 16.85 -15.46 20.18
CA ALA A 647 16.58 -14.84 18.91
C ALA A 647 17.21 -13.42 18.84
N ASP A 648 17.82 -13.13 17.72
CA ASP A 648 18.40 -11.82 17.39
C ASP A 648 18.38 -11.67 15.86
N TYR A 649 17.81 -10.56 15.37
CA TYR A 649 17.59 -10.40 13.94
C TYR A 649 18.88 -10.34 13.11
N LYS A 650 20.04 -10.03 13.71
CA LYS A 650 21.35 -9.98 13.04
C LYS A 650 22.11 -11.29 13.12
N THR A 651 22.13 -11.90 14.29
CA THR A 651 23.06 -13.00 14.60
C THR A 651 22.38 -14.35 14.75
N ASN A 652 21.07 -14.39 15.07
CA ASN A 652 20.31 -15.62 15.26
C ASN A 652 18.83 -15.48 14.84
N PRO A 653 18.56 -15.07 13.59
CA PRO A 653 17.19 -14.76 13.13
C PRO A 653 16.29 -15.99 12.97
N ALA A 654 16.87 -17.19 12.89
CA ALA A 654 16.15 -18.46 12.73
C ALA A 654 15.81 -19.12 14.08
N SER A 655 16.08 -18.46 15.22
CA SER A 655 15.67 -18.96 16.54
C SER A 655 14.20 -18.68 16.79
N TYR A 656 13.38 -19.72 16.82
CA TYR A 656 11.96 -19.65 17.15
C TYR A 656 11.52 -20.84 17.99
N THR A 657 10.35 -20.70 18.62
CA THR A 657 9.68 -21.77 19.35
C THR A 657 8.26 -21.98 18.82
N ILE A 658 7.79 -23.23 18.87
CA ILE A 658 6.42 -23.56 18.51
C ILE A 658 5.73 -24.18 19.73
N THR A 659 4.64 -23.55 20.17
CA THR A 659 3.81 -24.05 21.29
C THR A 659 2.40 -24.31 20.79
N LYS A 660 1.88 -25.51 21.04
CA LYS A 660 0.50 -25.88 20.66
C LYS A 660 -0.33 -26.26 21.87
N GLY A 661 -1.54 -25.76 21.96
CA GLY A 661 -2.43 -26.08 23.07
C GLY A 661 -3.83 -25.49 22.92
N ILE A 662 -4.66 -25.75 23.96
CA ILE A 662 -6.06 -25.33 24.00
C ILE A 662 -6.15 -23.93 24.58
N VAL A 663 -6.89 -23.05 23.90
CA VAL A 663 -7.23 -21.69 24.36
C VAL A 663 -8.74 -21.45 24.31
N THR A 664 -9.17 -20.44 25.03
CA THR A 664 -10.56 -19.95 25.08
C THR A 664 -10.58 -18.43 25.14
N SER A 665 -11.75 -17.82 25.07
CA SER A 665 -11.93 -16.37 25.28
C SER A 665 -11.43 -15.85 26.65
N LYS A 666 -11.12 -16.72 27.61
CA LYS A 666 -10.57 -16.37 28.93
C LYS A 666 -9.04 -16.48 29.00
N THR A 667 -8.41 -17.00 27.97
CA THR A 667 -6.95 -17.19 27.94
C THR A 667 -6.25 -15.84 27.82
N ARG A 668 -5.18 -15.68 28.57
CA ARG A 668 -4.23 -14.57 28.46
C ARG A 668 -2.87 -15.12 28.08
N LEU A 669 -2.19 -14.46 27.14
CA LEU A 669 -0.88 -14.87 26.66
C LEU A 669 0.14 -13.77 26.97
N THR A 670 1.31 -14.16 27.49
CA THR A 670 2.46 -13.25 27.56
C THR A 670 3.50 -13.73 26.56
N LEU A 671 3.78 -12.92 25.55
CA LEU A 671 4.67 -13.24 24.43
C LEU A 671 5.69 -12.13 24.24
N ARG A 672 6.93 -12.52 23.99
CA ARG A 672 8.04 -11.62 23.72
C ARG A 672 8.36 -11.63 22.23
N ALA A 673 8.62 -10.43 21.67
CA ALA A 673 9.20 -10.19 20.36
C ALA A 673 10.50 -9.42 20.56
N VAL A 674 11.61 -9.88 20.01
CA VAL A 674 12.89 -9.15 20.04
C VAL A 674 12.85 -7.94 19.10
N GLU A 675 13.85 -7.05 19.14
CA GLU A 675 14.03 -6.02 18.11
C GLU A 675 14.02 -6.68 16.72
N GLY A 676 13.20 -6.15 15.77
CA GLY A 676 13.03 -6.74 14.44
C GLY A 676 12.39 -8.13 14.44
N GLY A 677 11.91 -8.59 15.57
CA GLY A 677 11.29 -9.89 15.77
C GLY A 677 9.77 -9.84 15.82
N GLY A 678 9.17 -10.96 16.27
CA GLY A 678 7.73 -11.06 16.31
C GLY A 678 7.21 -12.40 16.85
N TYR A 679 5.90 -12.56 16.72
CA TYR A 679 5.22 -13.84 16.89
C TYR A 679 3.97 -13.92 16.01
N ALA A 680 3.61 -15.12 15.63
CA ALA A 680 2.39 -15.42 14.89
C ALA A 680 1.61 -16.54 15.56
N ILE A 681 0.28 -16.50 15.51
CA ILE A 681 -0.58 -17.50 16.15
C ILE A 681 -1.68 -17.90 15.17
N SER A 682 -1.80 -19.19 14.89
CA SER A 682 -3.00 -19.75 14.28
C SER A 682 -3.93 -20.29 15.35
N ILE A 683 -5.23 -19.97 15.29
CA ILE A 683 -6.24 -20.32 16.30
C ILE A 683 -7.42 -20.96 15.58
N PHE A 684 -7.51 -22.29 15.63
CA PHE A 684 -8.56 -23.05 14.94
C PHE A 684 -9.69 -23.44 15.90
N GLU A 685 -10.93 -23.18 15.48
CA GLU A 685 -12.12 -23.57 16.22
C GLU A 685 -12.21 -25.11 16.32
N VAL A 686 -12.41 -25.60 17.56
CA VAL A 686 -12.58 -27.04 17.81
C VAL A 686 -14.02 -27.44 17.47
N LYS A 687 -14.17 -28.24 16.43
CA LYS A 687 -15.47 -28.81 16.02
C LYS A 687 -15.71 -30.20 16.56
N ASP A 688 -14.63 -30.92 16.96
CA ASP A 688 -14.67 -32.27 17.51
C ASP A 688 -13.63 -32.37 18.65
N ASP A 689 -14.08 -32.90 19.80
CA ASP A 689 -13.21 -33.10 20.99
C ASP A 689 -12.00 -34.02 20.71
N ALA A 690 -12.03 -34.82 19.65
CA ALA A 690 -10.86 -35.60 19.22
C ALA A 690 -9.67 -34.69 18.83
N ALA A 691 -9.92 -33.49 18.30
CA ALA A 691 -8.90 -32.52 17.92
C ALA A 691 -8.08 -31.96 19.09
N VAL A 692 -8.57 -32.08 20.32
CA VAL A 692 -7.92 -31.59 21.56
C VAL A 692 -7.32 -32.71 22.40
N LYS A 693 -7.46 -33.98 21.97
CA LYS A 693 -6.94 -35.14 22.72
C LYS A 693 -5.44 -35.04 22.89
N GLY A 694 -4.99 -35.06 24.14
CA GLY A 694 -3.56 -34.96 24.50
C GLY A 694 -2.99 -33.55 24.55
N LEU A 695 -3.74 -32.53 24.13
CA LEU A 695 -3.30 -31.14 24.24
C LEU A 695 -3.54 -30.56 25.65
N LYS A 696 -2.57 -29.82 26.13
CA LYS A 696 -2.69 -29.05 27.37
C LYS A 696 -3.32 -27.67 27.13
N LYS A 697 -3.97 -27.13 28.15
CA LYS A 697 -4.37 -25.72 28.10
C LYS A 697 -3.15 -24.81 28.20
N ILE A 698 -3.09 -23.82 27.34
CA ILE A 698 -2.13 -22.73 27.45
C ILE A 698 -2.65 -21.80 28.57
N LYS A 699 -1.77 -21.49 29.54
CA LYS A 699 -2.09 -20.68 30.71
C LYS A 699 -1.61 -19.26 30.52
#